data_fcdd3f7f769e7a7e623897afab1edb1b
#
_entry.id   fcdd3f7f769e7a7e623897afab1edb1b
#
_cell.length_a   1.000
_cell.length_b   1.000
_cell.length_c   1.000
_cell.angle_alpha   90.00
_cell.angle_beta   90.00
_cell.angle_gamma   90.00
#
_symmetry.space_group_name_H-M   'P 1'
#
loop_
_entity.id
_entity.type
_entity.pdbx_description
1 polymer ?
#
loop_
_entity_poly.entity_id
_entity_poly.type
_entity_poly.pdbx_seq_one_letter_code
_entity_poly.pdbx_strand_id
1 'polypeptide(L)'
;MSYLKFDKALMINLEQSLPKEMLRTNKSGAYHCTSIVGCNTRKQHGLLVIPIPEMDDQAHVLLSSLDESVIQHGASFNLGLHQYGYNVFSPNGHKYIREFNCETVPTLTFRVGGVILTKKKVFISHENRILIKYTLQEAHSPTTLRFRPFLAFRNANSLVVENGAINRDIQHVPNGIATCLYDGYPSLYMQFNNEAKWVDDPHWYKGIEYYKDKVRGIPYKEDLWVPGYFELPIKKGETIIFSASTFETDPALFEQTYTEELKTRTSRTSFYNCLKNAAMQFYLKNEYGTYIMAGYPWYNVRGRDELIGLPGCTLAINHDQEYHVILDTFIKALRHNIKTGEKDRVIHEIDLPDIPLWLIWAIQQYRRYVNIDDCRKRYADTVRWLVETIRKGGIKNLRLDPNGLLHSEGRETPVTWLSASIGGRPIIPRTGYILEFNALWYNAVRFLAYLLGESKKDAEYVAELNALAETIGDSFIKTFLNGYGYLYDYVDGAYTDLEVRPNMAIAVGLEYSPLDRRQRKRVLDFCTRELLTPKGLRSLSPKSQAYRPVYVGNPTEREYAVHQGPARPWLFGFYSDAYFKVFGLSGLSFIERMLIGYEDEMSEGCIGSLSELYDGNPPYTGRGAVSTAKNVGQILCTIKTVNQMTKLLDAQESANSTI
;
A
#
# COMPACT_ATOMS: atom_id res chain seq x y z
N MET A 1 0.29 21.47 12.44
CA MET A 1 -0.24 21.72 11.08
C MET A 1 -1.24 20.64 10.75
N SER A 2 -2.32 20.96 10.06
CA SER A 2 -3.25 19.94 9.52
C SER A 2 -2.81 19.58 8.11
N TYR A 3 -2.35 18.35 7.89
CA TYR A 3 -1.89 17.88 6.57
C TYR A 3 -3.04 17.64 5.59
N LEU A 4 -4.25 17.42 6.09
CA LEU A 4 -5.37 16.88 5.33
C LEU A 4 -6.56 17.86 5.25
N LYS A 5 -6.26 19.16 5.34
CA LYS A 5 -7.22 20.23 5.16
C LYS A 5 -6.81 21.14 4.01
N PHE A 6 -7.65 21.22 2.99
CA PHE A 6 -7.42 21.95 1.77
C PHE A 6 -8.49 23.02 1.58
N ASP A 7 -8.06 24.24 1.35
CA ASP A 7 -8.93 25.39 1.21
C ASP A 7 -9.54 25.50 -0.19
N LYS A 8 -10.40 26.52 -0.34
CA LYS A 8 -11.05 26.80 -1.62
C LYS A 8 -10.06 27.03 -2.76
N ALA A 9 -8.96 27.74 -2.51
CA ALA A 9 -8.01 28.13 -3.56
C ALA A 9 -7.39 26.89 -4.20
N LEU A 10 -6.97 25.91 -3.39
CA LEU A 10 -6.46 24.63 -3.85
C LEU A 10 -7.55 23.81 -4.54
N MET A 11 -8.75 23.69 -3.93
CA MET A 11 -9.81 22.80 -4.40
C MET A 11 -10.35 23.18 -5.77
N ILE A 12 -10.44 24.47 -6.09
CA ILE A 12 -10.90 24.96 -7.41
C ILE A 12 -9.83 24.91 -8.49
N ASN A 13 -8.56 24.77 -8.11
CA ASN A 13 -7.44 24.61 -9.05
C ASN A 13 -7.26 23.12 -9.37
N LEU A 14 -7.75 22.69 -10.54
CA LEU A 14 -7.72 21.29 -10.96
C LEU A 14 -6.30 20.75 -11.17
N GLU A 15 -5.31 21.60 -11.52
CA GLU A 15 -3.92 21.17 -11.64
C GLU A 15 -3.34 20.72 -10.30
N GLN A 16 -3.80 21.31 -9.19
CA GLN A 16 -3.35 20.98 -7.85
C GLN A 16 -4.21 19.91 -7.18
N SER A 17 -5.51 19.92 -7.41
CA SER A 17 -6.47 19.06 -6.69
C SER A 17 -6.70 17.69 -7.33
N LEU A 18 -6.67 17.57 -8.67
CA LEU A 18 -6.84 16.29 -9.37
C LEU A 18 -5.74 15.26 -9.08
N PRO A 19 -4.44 15.67 -8.96
CA PRO A 19 -3.38 14.71 -8.64
C PRO A 19 -3.51 14.09 -7.26
N LYS A 20 -4.20 14.76 -6.32
CA LYS A 20 -4.39 14.30 -4.94
C LYS A 20 -5.52 13.29 -4.89
N GLU A 21 -5.19 12.07 -4.47
CA GLU A 21 -6.11 10.92 -4.41
C GLU A 21 -6.44 10.59 -2.97
N MET A 22 -7.58 9.98 -2.77
CA MET A 22 -8.05 9.52 -1.47
C MET A 22 -8.42 8.05 -1.58
N LEU A 23 -7.94 7.25 -0.63
CA LEU A 23 -8.23 5.81 -0.50
C LEU A 23 -8.96 5.53 0.81
N ARG A 24 -9.99 4.66 0.75
CA ARG A 24 -10.66 4.06 1.91
C ARG A 24 -10.95 2.60 1.60
N THR A 25 -10.72 1.72 2.56
CA THR A 25 -10.95 0.28 2.42
C THR A 25 -11.88 -0.23 3.53
N ASN A 26 -12.52 -1.37 3.26
CA ASN A 26 -13.36 -2.06 4.26
C ASN A 26 -12.62 -3.15 5.04
N LYS A 27 -11.32 -3.32 4.84
CA LYS A 27 -10.49 -4.39 5.41
C LYS A 27 -10.90 -5.80 5.00
N SER A 28 -11.65 -5.92 3.91
CA SER A 28 -12.08 -7.21 3.30
C SER A 28 -11.93 -7.18 1.77
N GLY A 29 -11.02 -6.32 1.26
CA GLY A 29 -10.65 -6.23 -0.15
C GLY A 29 -11.42 -5.18 -0.94
N ALA A 30 -12.56 -4.71 -0.47
CA ALA A 30 -13.27 -3.63 -1.14
C ALA A 30 -12.68 -2.25 -0.79
N TYR A 31 -12.79 -1.33 -1.75
CA TYR A 31 -12.27 0.03 -1.57
C TYR A 31 -13.10 1.11 -2.27
N HIS A 32 -12.89 2.34 -1.83
CA HIS A 32 -13.27 3.58 -2.48
C HIS A 32 -12.00 4.38 -2.76
N CYS A 33 -11.77 4.74 -4.01
CA CYS A 33 -10.65 5.58 -4.42
C CYS A 33 -11.11 6.59 -5.48
N THR A 34 -10.73 7.86 -5.31
CA THR A 34 -11.03 8.95 -6.25
C THR A 34 -10.11 10.15 -5.95
N SER A 35 -10.11 11.19 -6.78
CA SER A 35 -9.45 12.45 -6.43
C SER A 35 -10.20 13.17 -5.28
N ILE A 36 -9.52 14.09 -4.58
CA ILE A 36 -10.13 14.85 -3.48
C ILE A 36 -11.30 15.74 -3.93
N VAL A 37 -11.35 16.10 -5.22
CA VAL A 37 -12.49 16.84 -5.83
C VAL A 37 -13.61 15.93 -6.35
N GLY A 38 -13.47 14.60 -6.21
CA GLY A 38 -14.49 13.63 -6.61
C GLY A 38 -14.47 13.25 -8.09
N CYS A 39 -13.51 13.73 -8.88
CA CYS A 39 -13.30 13.32 -10.27
C CYS A 39 -12.45 12.04 -10.34
N ASN A 40 -12.94 11.02 -11.03
CA ASN A 40 -12.17 9.81 -11.27
C ASN A 40 -11.09 10.09 -12.33
N THR A 41 -9.84 9.74 -12.04
CA THR A 41 -8.67 10.01 -12.89
C THR A 41 -7.97 8.75 -13.38
N ARG A 42 -8.42 7.58 -12.89
CA ARG A 42 -7.96 6.24 -13.25
C ARG A 42 -9.17 5.31 -13.42
N LYS A 43 -9.05 4.30 -14.25
CA LYS A 43 -10.09 3.26 -14.38
C LYS A 43 -10.33 2.47 -13.10
N GLN A 44 -9.34 2.37 -12.20
CA GLN A 44 -9.47 1.73 -10.88
C GLN A 44 -10.18 2.62 -9.86
N HIS A 45 -10.47 3.89 -10.17
CA HIS A 45 -11.28 4.73 -9.29
C HIS A 45 -12.75 4.31 -9.30
N GLY A 46 -13.37 4.40 -8.15
CA GLY A 46 -14.80 4.11 -7.96
C GLY A 46 -15.28 4.47 -6.56
N LEU A 47 -16.57 4.66 -6.44
CA LEU A 47 -17.25 4.89 -5.17
C LEU A 47 -17.44 3.58 -4.41
N LEU A 48 -17.76 2.49 -5.13
CA LEU A 48 -17.82 1.14 -4.59
C LEU A 48 -17.11 0.18 -5.55
N VAL A 49 -15.92 -0.28 -5.12
CA VAL A 49 -15.09 -1.26 -5.83
C VAL A 49 -14.91 -2.46 -4.92
N ILE A 50 -15.27 -3.64 -5.40
CA ILE A 50 -15.32 -4.86 -4.59
C ILE A 50 -14.58 -6.02 -5.25
N PRO A 51 -13.99 -6.95 -4.49
CA PRO A 51 -13.59 -8.24 -5.03
C PRO A 51 -14.82 -9.10 -5.33
N ILE A 52 -14.77 -9.88 -6.41
CA ILE A 52 -15.79 -10.87 -6.75
C ILE A 52 -15.07 -12.19 -7.05
N PRO A 53 -14.71 -12.99 -6.02
CA PRO A 53 -13.90 -14.19 -6.18
C PRO A 53 -14.53 -15.27 -7.06
N GLU A 54 -15.85 -15.23 -7.26
CA GLU A 54 -16.59 -16.14 -8.13
C GLU A 54 -16.35 -15.85 -9.62
N MET A 55 -15.93 -14.62 -9.96
CA MET A 55 -15.63 -14.21 -11.34
C MET A 55 -14.13 -14.30 -11.65
N ASP A 56 -13.33 -13.65 -10.84
CA ASP A 56 -11.86 -13.63 -10.95
C ASP A 56 -11.23 -13.10 -9.65
N ASP A 57 -9.89 -13.11 -9.57
CA ASP A 57 -9.16 -12.63 -8.40
C ASP A 57 -8.97 -11.09 -8.38
N GLN A 58 -9.73 -10.35 -9.20
CA GLN A 58 -9.58 -8.91 -9.35
C GLN A 58 -10.69 -8.13 -8.65
N ALA A 59 -10.45 -6.84 -8.46
CA ALA A 59 -11.47 -5.92 -8.01
C ALA A 59 -12.38 -5.47 -9.16
N HIS A 60 -13.66 -5.24 -8.88
CA HIS A 60 -14.68 -4.81 -9.83
C HIS A 60 -15.33 -3.51 -9.41
N VAL A 61 -15.46 -2.55 -10.32
CA VAL A 61 -16.16 -1.28 -10.10
C VAL A 61 -17.63 -1.48 -10.35
N LEU A 62 -18.47 -1.41 -9.33
CA LEU A 62 -19.94 -1.42 -9.45
C LEU A 62 -20.48 -0.01 -9.60
N LEU A 63 -20.21 0.86 -8.62
CA LEU A 63 -20.58 2.27 -8.63
C LEU A 63 -19.34 3.12 -8.85
N SER A 64 -19.25 3.75 -10.01
CA SER A 64 -18.13 4.61 -10.39
C SER A 64 -18.19 5.93 -9.62
N SER A 65 -19.32 6.64 -9.68
CA SER A 65 -19.54 7.89 -8.97
C SER A 65 -21.04 8.11 -8.66
N LEU A 66 -21.30 9.07 -7.79
CA LEU A 66 -22.63 9.59 -7.51
C LEU A 66 -22.57 11.11 -7.67
N ASP A 67 -23.30 11.63 -8.66
CA ASP A 67 -23.36 13.07 -8.91
C ASP A 67 -24.56 13.69 -8.17
N GLU A 68 -24.26 14.68 -7.35
CA GLU A 68 -25.27 15.43 -6.64
C GLU A 68 -25.64 16.72 -7.38
N SER A 69 -26.87 17.15 -7.24
CA SER A 69 -27.34 18.49 -7.64
C SER A 69 -28.16 19.12 -6.52
N VAL A 70 -27.92 20.41 -6.31
CA VAL A 70 -28.76 21.23 -5.44
C VAL A 70 -29.80 21.93 -6.30
N ILE A 71 -31.07 21.79 -5.98
CA ILE A 71 -32.18 22.41 -6.72
C ILE A 71 -32.88 23.42 -5.83
N GLN A 72 -32.95 24.67 -6.28
CA GLN A 72 -33.69 25.77 -5.66
C GLN A 72 -34.33 26.65 -6.73
N HIS A 73 -35.56 27.07 -6.53
CA HIS A 73 -36.31 27.95 -7.44
C HIS A 73 -36.28 27.49 -8.92
N GLY A 74 -36.30 26.17 -9.16
CA GLY A 74 -36.22 25.58 -10.49
C GLY A 74 -34.82 25.57 -11.12
N ALA A 75 -33.82 26.20 -10.49
CA ALA A 75 -32.41 26.12 -10.92
C ALA A 75 -31.73 24.89 -10.33
N SER A 76 -30.93 24.19 -11.15
CA SER A 76 -30.15 23.02 -10.75
C SER A 76 -28.65 23.34 -10.79
N PHE A 77 -27.96 23.09 -9.68
CA PHE A 77 -26.52 23.29 -9.52
C PHE A 77 -25.86 21.93 -9.35
N ASN A 78 -25.18 21.46 -10.39
CA ASN A 78 -24.51 20.15 -10.39
C ASN A 78 -23.18 20.25 -9.63
N LEU A 79 -22.95 19.34 -8.67
CA LEU A 79 -21.74 19.25 -7.86
C LEU A 79 -20.76 18.19 -8.38
N GLY A 80 -21.13 17.40 -9.37
CA GLY A 80 -20.30 16.39 -10.01
C GLY A 80 -19.15 17.00 -10.82
N LEU A 81 -18.17 16.15 -11.19
CA LEU A 81 -17.02 16.53 -12.00
C LEU A 81 -16.50 15.32 -12.78
N HIS A 82 -16.57 15.40 -14.11
CA HIS A 82 -16.02 14.40 -15.04
C HIS A 82 -15.14 15.08 -16.08
N GLN A 83 -14.10 14.40 -16.53
CA GLN A 83 -13.28 14.85 -17.64
C GLN A 83 -13.75 14.20 -18.94
N TYR A 84 -13.83 14.99 -20.00
CA TYR A 84 -14.13 14.57 -21.36
C TYR A 84 -13.01 14.98 -22.32
N GLY A 85 -13.16 14.66 -23.61
CA GLY A 85 -12.20 15.01 -24.63
C GLY A 85 -11.77 16.48 -24.60
N TYR A 86 -10.55 16.76 -25.09
CA TYR A 86 -9.98 18.12 -25.16
C TYR A 86 -9.84 18.83 -23.79
N ASN A 87 -9.66 18.06 -22.70
CA ASN A 87 -9.56 18.58 -21.31
C ASN A 87 -10.80 19.39 -20.86
N VAL A 88 -11.96 19.08 -21.41
CA VAL A 88 -13.23 19.66 -20.97
C VAL A 88 -13.70 18.95 -19.69
N PHE A 89 -14.06 19.74 -18.68
CA PHE A 89 -14.66 19.25 -17.45
C PHE A 89 -16.13 19.62 -17.38
N SER A 90 -17.00 18.64 -17.17
CA SER A 90 -18.45 18.84 -17.05
C SER A 90 -19.07 17.76 -16.18
N PRO A 91 -20.01 18.11 -15.26
CA PRO A 91 -20.26 19.48 -14.79
C PRO A 91 -19.04 20.08 -14.07
N ASN A 92 -19.12 21.36 -13.69
CA ASN A 92 -18.02 22.09 -13.05
C ASN A 92 -18.21 22.21 -11.53
N GLY A 93 -18.60 21.12 -10.86
CA GLY A 93 -18.96 21.10 -9.44
C GLY A 93 -17.83 21.50 -8.48
N HIS A 94 -16.57 21.34 -8.89
CA HIS A 94 -15.40 21.77 -8.11
C HIS A 94 -15.42 23.27 -7.78
N LYS A 95 -16.03 24.11 -8.62
CA LYS A 95 -16.14 25.59 -8.39
C LYS A 95 -16.95 25.94 -7.16
N TYR A 96 -17.81 25.04 -6.71
CA TYR A 96 -18.66 25.21 -5.53
C TYR A 96 -17.98 24.73 -4.24
N ILE A 97 -16.85 24.00 -4.33
CA ILE A 97 -16.15 23.49 -3.15
C ILE A 97 -15.51 24.65 -2.39
N ARG A 98 -15.70 24.66 -1.07
CA ARG A 98 -15.11 25.61 -0.13
C ARG A 98 -13.93 25.05 0.63
N GLU A 99 -14.04 23.79 0.99
CA GLU A 99 -13.04 23.11 1.80
C GLU A 99 -13.17 21.60 1.59
N PHE A 100 -12.03 20.93 1.62
CA PHE A 100 -11.94 19.49 1.84
C PHE A 100 -11.16 19.22 3.12
N ASN A 101 -11.69 18.38 3.99
CA ASN A 101 -11.03 17.94 5.23
C ASN A 101 -11.10 16.42 5.32
N CYS A 102 -9.97 15.77 5.66
CA CYS A 102 -9.86 14.33 5.78
C CYS A 102 -9.20 13.89 7.10
N GLU A 103 -9.22 14.71 8.14
CA GLU A 103 -8.62 14.36 9.43
C GLU A 103 -9.28 13.14 10.06
N THR A 104 -10.60 13.09 10.11
CA THR A 104 -11.33 11.91 10.62
C THR A 104 -11.97 11.13 9.48
N VAL A 105 -12.84 11.79 8.72
CA VAL A 105 -13.50 11.22 7.53
C VAL A 105 -13.44 12.23 6.38
N PRO A 106 -13.41 11.77 5.11
CA PRO A 106 -13.46 12.66 3.97
C PRO A 106 -14.72 13.53 4.01
N THR A 107 -14.53 14.81 4.11
CA THR A 107 -15.58 15.81 4.22
C THR A 107 -15.38 16.88 3.17
N LEU A 108 -16.34 17.04 2.26
CA LEU A 108 -16.42 18.15 1.31
C LEU A 108 -17.47 19.15 1.80
N THR A 109 -17.14 20.43 1.78
CA THR A 109 -18.08 21.53 2.02
C THR A 109 -18.31 22.31 0.73
N PHE A 110 -19.55 22.36 0.27
CA PHE A 110 -19.98 23.10 -0.92
C PHE A 110 -20.72 24.36 -0.52
N ARG A 111 -20.58 25.42 -1.32
CA ARG A 111 -21.40 26.62 -1.24
C ARG A 111 -21.95 26.97 -2.61
N VAL A 112 -23.24 26.92 -2.74
CA VAL A 112 -23.99 27.17 -3.98
C VAL A 112 -25.08 28.21 -3.68
N GLY A 113 -24.96 29.42 -4.23
CA GLY A 113 -25.90 30.48 -3.89
C GLY A 113 -25.93 30.74 -2.38
N GLY A 114 -27.12 30.63 -1.77
CA GLY A 114 -27.32 30.73 -0.32
C GLY A 114 -27.25 29.39 0.43
N VAL A 115 -26.86 28.30 -0.25
CA VAL A 115 -26.81 26.94 0.34
C VAL A 115 -25.37 26.60 0.77
N ILE A 116 -25.24 26.04 1.99
CA ILE A 116 -24.03 25.36 2.45
C ILE A 116 -24.37 23.89 2.72
N LEU A 117 -23.74 23.00 1.94
CA LEU A 117 -23.93 21.54 2.03
C LEU A 117 -22.61 20.87 2.39
N THR A 118 -22.62 19.97 3.39
CA THR A 118 -21.49 19.07 3.67
C THR A 118 -21.79 17.66 3.21
N LYS A 119 -20.75 17.00 2.65
CA LYS A 119 -20.78 15.60 2.20
C LYS A 119 -19.67 14.84 2.93
N LYS A 120 -20.03 13.86 3.75
CA LYS A 120 -19.10 13.01 4.51
C LYS A 120 -19.21 11.56 4.05
N LYS A 121 -18.08 10.89 3.83
CA LYS A 121 -18.03 9.50 3.33
C LYS A 121 -17.44 8.57 4.37
N VAL A 122 -18.08 7.41 4.58
CA VAL A 122 -17.61 6.33 5.46
C VAL A 122 -17.75 5.01 4.74
N PHE A 123 -16.66 4.26 4.63
CA PHE A 123 -16.68 2.87 4.15
C PHE A 123 -16.81 1.97 5.39
N ILE A 124 -17.80 1.07 5.39
CA ILE A 124 -18.12 0.23 6.56
C ILE A 124 -17.11 -0.93 6.63
N SER A 125 -16.53 -1.13 7.81
CA SER A 125 -15.54 -2.20 8.03
C SER A 125 -16.20 -3.58 7.85
N HIS A 126 -15.55 -4.43 7.05
CA HIS A 126 -15.96 -5.82 6.74
C HIS A 126 -17.27 -5.98 5.97
N GLU A 127 -17.85 -4.89 5.44
CA GLU A 127 -19.00 -4.91 4.56
C GLU A 127 -18.67 -4.28 3.21
N ASN A 128 -19.25 -4.81 2.11
CA ASN A 128 -19.20 -4.17 0.80
C ASN A 128 -20.22 -3.04 0.74
N ARG A 129 -20.01 -2.00 1.58
CA ARG A 129 -20.97 -0.92 1.79
C ARG A 129 -20.29 0.41 2.09
N ILE A 130 -20.72 1.45 1.39
CA ILE A 130 -20.32 2.83 1.66
C ILE A 130 -21.53 3.64 2.10
N LEU A 131 -21.37 4.45 3.12
CA LEU A 131 -22.36 5.45 3.57
C LEU A 131 -21.86 6.85 3.25
N ILE A 132 -22.75 7.68 2.70
CA ILE A 132 -22.48 9.09 2.43
C ILE A 132 -23.53 9.93 3.14
N LYS A 133 -23.10 10.75 4.10
CA LYS A 133 -23.96 11.63 4.88
C LYS A 133 -23.90 13.05 4.33
N TYR A 134 -25.03 13.58 3.93
CA TYR A 134 -25.25 14.96 3.50
C TYR A 134 -25.92 15.74 4.61
N THR A 135 -25.42 16.93 4.93
CA THR A 135 -26.04 17.83 5.92
C THR A 135 -26.19 19.20 5.29
N LEU A 136 -27.43 19.69 5.25
CA LEU A 136 -27.75 21.04 4.80
C LEU A 136 -27.54 22.02 5.95
N GLN A 137 -26.38 22.67 5.98
CA GLN A 137 -26.01 23.58 7.06
C GLN A 137 -26.72 24.92 6.96
N GLU A 138 -26.83 25.45 5.74
CA GLU A 138 -27.48 26.73 5.44
C GLU A 138 -28.34 26.60 4.18
N ALA A 139 -29.57 27.11 4.26
CA ALA A 139 -30.45 27.35 3.13
C ALA A 139 -31.49 28.43 3.50
N HIS A 140 -31.81 29.29 2.56
CA HIS A 140 -32.82 30.35 2.75
C HIS A 140 -34.12 30.09 1.98
N SER A 141 -34.18 28.97 1.23
CA SER A 141 -35.34 28.60 0.40
C SER A 141 -35.49 27.08 0.40
N PRO A 142 -36.69 26.54 0.05
CA PRO A 142 -36.89 25.12 -0.13
C PRO A 142 -35.82 24.53 -1.05
N THR A 143 -35.19 23.45 -0.59
CA THR A 143 -34.05 22.83 -1.28
C THR A 143 -34.36 21.35 -1.51
N THR A 144 -34.06 20.87 -2.73
CA THR A 144 -34.11 19.44 -3.08
C THR A 144 -32.70 19.02 -3.50
N LEU A 145 -32.28 17.84 -3.02
CA LEU A 145 -31.09 17.20 -3.53
C LEU A 145 -31.48 16.15 -4.55
N ARG A 146 -30.79 16.16 -5.70
CA ARG A 146 -30.88 15.11 -6.73
C ARG A 146 -29.59 14.32 -6.73
N PHE A 147 -29.69 12.99 -6.85
CA PHE A 147 -28.58 12.05 -6.84
C PHE A 147 -28.63 11.18 -8.10
N ARG A 148 -27.57 11.24 -8.92
CA ARG A 148 -27.46 10.48 -10.17
C ARG A 148 -26.30 9.49 -10.07
N PRO A 149 -26.58 8.16 -10.02
CA PRO A 149 -25.55 7.13 -9.93
C PRO A 149 -24.97 6.81 -11.31
N PHE A 150 -23.64 6.73 -11.41
CA PHE A 150 -22.90 6.30 -12.59
C PHE A 150 -22.41 4.87 -12.38
N LEU A 151 -22.98 3.92 -13.12
CA LEU A 151 -22.74 2.49 -12.96
C LEU A 151 -21.71 1.99 -13.98
N ALA A 152 -20.81 1.10 -13.55
CA ALA A 152 -19.76 0.53 -14.38
C ALA A 152 -19.91 -0.99 -14.54
N PHE A 153 -20.03 -1.75 -13.45
CA PHE A 153 -20.12 -3.21 -13.43
C PHE A 153 -19.06 -3.88 -14.31
N ARG A 154 -17.81 -3.64 -13.99
CA ARG A 154 -16.66 -4.13 -14.76
C ARG A 154 -15.45 -4.41 -13.89
N ASN A 155 -14.55 -5.25 -14.37
CA ASN A 155 -13.21 -5.40 -13.79
C ASN A 155 -12.50 -4.04 -13.71
N ALA A 156 -11.83 -3.74 -12.61
CA ALA A 156 -11.17 -2.46 -12.36
C ALA A 156 -10.03 -2.16 -13.37
N ASN A 157 -9.50 -3.18 -14.04
CA ASN A 157 -8.43 -3.04 -15.04
C ASN A 157 -8.94 -2.92 -16.47
N SER A 158 -10.25 -3.07 -16.71
CA SER A 158 -10.91 -2.91 -18.01
C SER A 158 -11.74 -1.62 -18.06
N LEU A 159 -12.31 -1.34 -19.20
CA LEU A 159 -13.20 -0.21 -19.45
C LEU A 159 -14.43 -0.73 -20.20
N VAL A 160 -15.57 -0.08 -20.00
CA VAL A 160 -16.81 -0.39 -20.69
C VAL A 160 -17.16 0.73 -21.68
N VAL A 161 -17.79 0.36 -22.76
CA VAL A 161 -18.43 1.27 -23.73
C VAL A 161 -19.90 0.91 -23.84
N GLU A 162 -20.71 1.84 -24.35
CA GLU A 162 -22.13 1.60 -24.62
C GLU A 162 -22.33 0.27 -25.33
N ASN A 163 -23.21 -0.58 -24.82
CA ASN A 163 -23.56 -1.87 -25.40
C ASN A 163 -25.02 -2.24 -25.09
N GLY A 164 -25.54 -3.19 -25.87
CA GLY A 164 -26.91 -3.69 -25.72
C GLY A 164 -27.06 -4.86 -24.73
N ALA A 165 -25.97 -5.33 -24.09
CA ALA A 165 -26.02 -6.49 -23.23
C ALA A 165 -26.39 -6.14 -21.78
N ILE A 166 -26.54 -4.85 -21.47
CA ILE A 166 -26.93 -4.42 -20.10
C ILE A 166 -28.35 -4.87 -19.78
N ASN A 167 -28.53 -5.41 -18.57
CA ASN A 167 -29.85 -5.54 -17.98
C ASN A 167 -30.27 -4.17 -17.42
N ARG A 168 -31.47 -3.72 -17.80
CA ARG A 168 -32.03 -2.41 -17.42
C ARG A 168 -33.04 -2.52 -16.28
N ASP A 169 -33.28 -3.72 -15.77
CA ASP A 169 -34.29 -3.95 -14.74
C ASP A 169 -33.91 -3.26 -13.43
N ILE A 170 -34.89 -2.64 -12.84
CA ILE A 170 -34.78 -1.96 -11.53
C ILE A 170 -35.77 -2.61 -10.59
N GLN A 171 -35.26 -3.08 -9.46
CA GLN A 171 -36.06 -3.55 -8.35
C GLN A 171 -36.22 -2.42 -7.34
N HIS A 172 -37.45 -2.08 -7.00
CA HIS A 172 -37.72 -1.16 -5.90
C HIS A 172 -37.53 -1.87 -4.55
N VAL A 173 -36.79 -1.20 -3.66
CA VAL A 173 -36.51 -1.64 -2.29
C VAL A 173 -36.86 -0.50 -1.32
N PRO A 174 -36.91 -0.74 -0.01
CA PRO A 174 -37.23 0.32 0.97
C PRO A 174 -36.28 1.54 0.79
N ASN A 175 -36.89 2.71 0.53
CA ASN A 175 -36.19 3.98 0.30
C ASN A 175 -35.13 3.95 -0.81
N GLY A 176 -35.27 3.12 -1.86
CA GLY A 176 -34.27 3.03 -2.87
C GLY A 176 -34.57 2.03 -3.99
N ILE A 177 -33.49 1.65 -4.69
CA ILE A 177 -33.54 0.67 -5.77
C ILE A 177 -32.40 -0.34 -5.65
N ALA A 178 -32.56 -1.50 -6.30
CA ALA A 178 -31.48 -2.43 -6.60
C ALA A 178 -31.41 -2.67 -8.11
N THR A 179 -30.22 -2.86 -8.64
CA THR A 179 -29.97 -3.16 -10.06
C THR A 179 -28.71 -4.01 -10.23
N CYS A 180 -28.66 -4.79 -11.30
CA CYS A 180 -27.49 -5.57 -11.70
C CYS A 180 -27.38 -5.50 -13.22
N LEU A 181 -26.30 -4.92 -13.76
CA LEU A 181 -26.17 -4.67 -15.22
C LEU A 181 -25.81 -5.91 -16.01
N TYR A 182 -25.10 -6.87 -15.44
CA TYR A 182 -24.63 -8.07 -16.12
C TYR A 182 -24.70 -9.30 -15.23
N ASP A 183 -24.97 -10.44 -15.81
CA ASP A 183 -25.00 -11.74 -15.11
C ASP A 183 -23.66 -12.03 -14.43
N GLY A 184 -23.71 -12.67 -13.27
CA GLY A 184 -22.53 -13.02 -12.46
C GLY A 184 -22.11 -11.92 -11.49
N TYR A 185 -22.59 -10.70 -11.62
CA TYR A 185 -22.38 -9.64 -10.63
C TYR A 185 -23.41 -9.70 -9.50
N PRO A 186 -23.04 -9.27 -8.29
CA PRO A 186 -24.04 -9.04 -7.24
C PRO A 186 -24.92 -7.84 -7.58
N SER A 187 -26.15 -7.81 -7.09
CA SER A 187 -26.99 -6.63 -7.18
C SER A 187 -26.40 -5.48 -6.38
N LEU A 188 -26.48 -4.28 -6.93
CA LEU A 188 -26.12 -3.04 -6.27
C LEU A 188 -27.39 -2.41 -5.68
N TYR A 189 -27.45 -2.34 -4.36
CA TYR A 189 -28.51 -1.69 -3.60
C TYR A 189 -28.11 -0.24 -3.33
N MET A 190 -28.99 0.70 -3.71
CA MET A 190 -28.82 2.13 -3.50
C MET A 190 -30.02 2.65 -2.73
N GLN A 191 -29.84 2.95 -1.42
CA GLN A 191 -30.91 3.27 -0.50
C GLN A 191 -30.62 4.57 0.27
N PHE A 192 -31.65 5.21 0.76
CA PHE A 192 -31.56 6.41 1.60
C PHE A 192 -32.21 6.17 2.98
N ASN A 193 -31.77 6.88 4.01
CA ASN A 193 -32.42 6.84 5.33
C ASN A 193 -33.81 7.43 5.33
N ASN A 194 -34.18 8.25 4.35
CA ASN A 194 -35.49 8.85 4.16
C ASN A 194 -36.11 8.36 2.83
N GLU A 195 -37.41 8.49 2.69
CA GLU A 195 -38.10 8.20 1.43
C GLU A 195 -37.53 9.02 0.29
N ALA A 196 -37.10 8.35 -0.78
CA ALA A 196 -36.52 8.95 -1.95
C ALA A 196 -37.41 8.73 -3.16
N LYS A 197 -37.73 9.80 -3.88
CA LYS A 197 -38.42 9.70 -5.15
C LYS A 197 -37.46 9.25 -6.24
N TRP A 198 -37.74 8.08 -6.82
CA TRP A 198 -37.01 7.60 -7.99
C TRP A 198 -37.65 8.15 -9.27
N VAL A 199 -36.81 8.53 -10.24
CA VAL A 199 -37.21 8.98 -11.58
C VAL A 199 -36.37 8.23 -12.62
N ASP A 200 -37.04 7.48 -13.48
CA ASP A 200 -36.41 6.81 -14.62
C ASP A 200 -35.93 7.83 -15.65
N ASP A 201 -34.63 7.83 -15.92
CA ASP A 201 -33.97 8.70 -16.90
C ASP A 201 -32.74 7.95 -17.47
N PRO A 202 -32.97 6.81 -18.18
CA PRO A 202 -31.91 5.88 -18.55
C PRO A 202 -31.13 6.37 -19.76
N HIS A 203 -29.81 6.54 -19.60
CA HIS A 203 -28.93 6.86 -20.73
C HIS A 203 -27.45 6.56 -20.43
N TRP A 204 -26.64 6.47 -21.50
CA TRP A 204 -25.21 6.35 -21.42
C TRP A 204 -24.54 7.74 -21.40
N TYR A 205 -23.67 7.99 -20.42
CA TYR A 205 -22.74 9.09 -20.43
C TYR A 205 -21.46 8.66 -21.12
N LYS A 206 -21.19 9.22 -22.32
CA LYS A 206 -20.16 8.72 -23.24
C LYS A 206 -18.88 9.52 -23.18
N GLY A 207 -17.76 8.82 -23.37
CA GLY A 207 -16.46 9.44 -23.58
C GLY A 207 -15.84 10.09 -22.35
N ILE A 208 -16.12 9.59 -21.16
CA ILE A 208 -15.46 10.01 -19.92
C ILE A 208 -13.99 9.59 -20.01
N GLU A 209 -13.04 10.51 -19.73
CA GLU A 209 -11.61 10.29 -19.82
C GLU A 209 -10.94 10.19 -18.44
N TYR A 210 -10.01 9.24 -18.30
CA TYR A 210 -9.16 9.06 -17.13
C TYR A 210 -7.74 9.56 -17.44
N TYR A 211 -7.42 10.80 -17.05
CA TYR A 211 -6.21 11.48 -17.52
C TYR A 211 -4.91 10.78 -17.08
N LYS A 212 -4.88 10.17 -15.88
CA LYS A 212 -3.70 9.43 -15.41
C LYS A 212 -3.44 8.18 -16.24
N ASP A 213 -4.47 7.50 -16.71
CA ASP A 213 -4.33 6.37 -17.62
C ASP A 213 -3.93 6.81 -19.03
N LYS A 214 -4.47 7.95 -19.50
CA LYS A 214 -4.06 8.57 -20.76
C LYS A 214 -2.57 8.90 -20.78
N VAL A 215 -2.04 9.53 -19.73
CA VAL A 215 -0.61 9.85 -19.60
C VAL A 215 0.25 8.59 -19.51
N ARG A 216 -0.29 7.49 -18.98
CA ARG A 216 0.37 6.18 -18.91
C ARG A 216 0.32 5.39 -20.21
N GLY A 217 -0.29 5.92 -21.28
CA GLY A 217 -0.39 5.26 -22.58
C GLY A 217 -1.20 3.96 -22.55
N ILE A 218 -2.22 3.88 -21.69
CA ILE A 218 -3.14 2.74 -21.60
C ILE A 218 -4.58 3.19 -21.94
N PRO A 219 -5.53 2.27 -22.25
CA PRO A 219 -6.93 2.61 -22.49
C PRO A 219 -7.51 3.45 -21.34
N TYR A 220 -8.19 4.55 -21.69
CA TYR A 220 -8.57 5.61 -20.75
C TYR A 220 -9.95 6.23 -20.98
N LYS A 221 -10.70 5.81 -22.00
CA LYS A 221 -12.06 6.32 -22.32
C LYS A 221 -13.11 5.31 -21.95
N GLU A 222 -14.16 5.75 -21.29
CA GLU A 222 -15.24 4.91 -20.79
C GLU A 222 -16.60 5.55 -21.02
N ASP A 223 -17.62 4.72 -21.23
CA ASP A 223 -19.02 5.11 -21.16
C ASP A 223 -19.64 4.50 -19.90
N LEU A 224 -20.39 5.30 -19.13
CA LEU A 224 -21.03 4.86 -17.91
C LEU A 224 -22.54 4.88 -18.04
N TRP A 225 -23.20 3.84 -17.54
CA TRP A 225 -24.64 3.73 -17.52
C TRP A 225 -25.24 4.49 -16.34
N VAL A 226 -26.29 5.27 -16.61
CA VAL A 226 -27.10 5.96 -15.61
C VAL A 226 -28.55 5.53 -15.81
N PRO A 227 -29.15 4.78 -14.86
CA PRO A 227 -30.53 4.30 -14.99
C PRO A 227 -31.58 5.39 -14.72
N GLY A 228 -31.22 6.44 -13.99
CA GLY A 228 -32.10 7.50 -13.56
C GLY A 228 -31.51 8.31 -12.42
N TYR A 229 -32.37 8.90 -11.59
CA TYR A 229 -31.93 9.68 -10.44
C TYR A 229 -32.94 9.64 -9.29
N PHE A 230 -32.43 9.93 -8.08
CA PHE A 230 -33.26 10.13 -6.89
C PHE A 230 -33.46 11.62 -6.60
N GLU A 231 -34.60 11.99 -6.04
CA GLU A 231 -34.86 13.33 -5.51
C GLU A 231 -35.38 13.26 -4.07
N LEU A 232 -34.76 14.05 -3.19
CA LEU A 232 -35.17 14.17 -1.80
C LEU A 232 -35.19 15.65 -1.39
N PRO A 233 -36.30 16.14 -0.84
CA PRO A 233 -36.33 17.45 -0.19
C PRO A 233 -35.51 17.40 1.10
N ILE A 234 -34.85 18.53 1.41
CA ILE A 234 -34.05 18.67 2.62
C ILE A 234 -34.18 20.08 3.18
N LYS A 235 -34.31 20.22 4.51
CA LYS A 235 -34.37 21.49 5.21
C LYS A 235 -33.05 21.80 5.92
N LYS A 236 -32.82 23.06 6.23
CA LYS A 236 -31.70 23.49 7.05
C LYS A 236 -31.63 22.70 8.36
N GLY A 237 -30.42 22.17 8.64
CA GLY A 237 -30.15 21.33 9.81
C GLY A 237 -30.44 19.84 9.62
N GLU A 238 -31.15 19.44 8.57
CA GLU A 238 -31.47 18.04 8.30
C GLU A 238 -30.28 17.31 7.63
N THR A 239 -30.32 15.97 7.72
CA THR A 239 -29.36 15.08 7.13
C THR A 239 -30.02 14.01 6.26
N ILE A 240 -29.37 13.68 5.15
CA ILE A 240 -29.68 12.54 4.30
C ILE A 240 -28.48 11.61 4.32
N ILE A 241 -28.70 10.30 4.47
CA ILE A 241 -27.66 9.28 4.36
C ILE A 241 -27.98 8.38 3.18
N PHE A 242 -27.06 8.36 2.20
CA PHE A 242 -27.07 7.43 1.09
C PHE A 242 -26.22 6.20 1.43
N SER A 243 -26.75 5.01 1.11
CA SER A 243 -26.06 3.72 1.20
C SER A 243 -25.92 3.12 -0.20
N ALA A 244 -24.72 2.70 -0.57
CA ALA A 244 -24.50 1.78 -1.68
C ALA A 244 -23.87 0.49 -1.14
N SER A 245 -24.48 -0.66 -1.44
CA SER A 245 -24.07 -1.97 -0.90
C SER A 245 -24.40 -3.11 -1.86
N THR A 246 -23.82 -4.30 -1.61
CA THR A 246 -24.14 -5.53 -2.35
C THR A 246 -25.28 -6.35 -1.72
N PHE A 247 -25.94 -5.82 -0.72
CA PHE A 247 -27.08 -6.43 -0.02
C PHE A 247 -28.07 -5.37 0.45
N GLU A 248 -29.32 -5.76 0.56
CA GLU A 248 -30.37 -4.88 1.10
C GLU A 248 -30.12 -4.59 2.57
N THR A 249 -30.33 -3.34 2.98
CA THR A 249 -30.12 -2.89 4.35
C THR A 249 -31.35 -2.15 4.88
N ASP A 250 -31.57 -2.20 6.20
CA ASP A 250 -32.64 -1.43 6.83
C ASP A 250 -32.24 0.06 6.89
N PRO A 251 -32.96 0.95 6.20
CA PRO A 251 -32.70 2.39 6.22
C PRO A 251 -32.72 3.04 7.61
N ALA A 252 -33.47 2.48 8.55
CA ALA A 252 -33.58 3.00 9.92
C ALA A 252 -32.26 2.87 10.70
N LEU A 253 -31.38 1.96 10.28
CA LEU A 253 -30.07 1.71 10.94
C LEU A 253 -28.94 2.57 10.40
N PHE A 254 -29.11 3.35 9.34
CA PHE A 254 -28.01 4.07 8.67
C PHE A 254 -27.30 5.05 9.59
N GLU A 255 -28.03 5.84 10.38
CA GLU A 255 -27.42 6.80 11.31
C GLU A 255 -26.65 6.09 12.44
N GLN A 256 -27.18 4.98 12.96
CA GLN A 256 -26.51 4.18 13.97
C GLN A 256 -25.21 3.58 13.39
N THR A 257 -25.29 2.89 12.24
CA THR A 257 -24.13 2.28 11.57
C THR A 257 -23.05 3.32 11.26
N TYR A 258 -23.46 4.49 10.74
CA TYR A 258 -22.54 5.59 10.46
C TYR A 258 -21.82 6.05 11.72
N THR A 259 -22.53 6.21 12.81
CA THR A 259 -21.98 6.69 14.09
C THR A 259 -21.06 5.65 14.74
N GLU A 260 -21.41 4.39 14.68
CA GLU A 260 -20.59 3.29 15.20
C GLU A 260 -19.28 3.18 14.42
N GLU A 261 -19.32 3.24 13.10
CA GLU A 261 -18.10 3.22 12.28
C GLU A 261 -17.20 4.45 12.54
N LEU A 262 -17.76 5.62 12.81
CA LEU A 262 -16.98 6.81 13.18
C LEU A 262 -16.18 6.62 14.46
N LYS A 263 -16.73 5.92 15.46
CA LYS A 263 -16.05 5.67 16.74
C LYS A 263 -14.78 4.83 16.57
N THR A 264 -14.69 4.02 15.51
CA THR A 264 -13.50 3.19 15.23
C THR A 264 -12.37 3.97 14.57
N ARG A 265 -12.60 5.21 14.14
CA ARG A 265 -11.64 5.98 13.33
C ARG A 265 -10.63 6.71 14.20
N THR A 266 -9.34 6.54 13.87
CA THR A 266 -8.26 7.36 14.45
C THR A 266 -8.13 8.66 13.66
N SER A 267 -8.07 9.80 14.36
CA SER A 267 -7.86 11.11 13.71
C SER A 267 -6.45 11.20 13.11
N ARG A 268 -6.33 11.77 11.90
CA ARG A 268 -5.09 11.95 11.13
C ARG A 268 -4.43 13.31 11.44
N THR A 269 -4.24 13.63 12.69
CA THR A 269 -3.72 14.91 13.17
C THR A 269 -2.19 14.94 13.31
N SER A 270 -1.50 13.83 13.04
CA SER A 270 -0.05 13.73 13.05
C SER A 270 0.43 12.81 11.93
N PHE A 271 1.70 12.94 11.55
CA PHE A 271 2.36 12.07 10.56
C PHE A 271 2.20 10.58 10.93
N TYR A 272 2.50 10.24 12.18
CA TYR A 272 2.31 8.86 12.67
C TYR A 272 0.87 8.38 12.52
N ASN A 273 -0.12 9.19 12.90
CA ASN A 273 -1.53 8.81 12.79
C ASN A 273 -2.00 8.70 11.32
N CYS A 274 -1.46 9.49 10.40
CA CYS A 274 -1.71 9.32 8.97
C CYS A 274 -1.23 7.93 8.52
N LEU A 275 0.02 7.59 8.81
CA LEU A 275 0.59 6.30 8.43
C LEU A 275 -0.07 5.12 9.16
N LYS A 276 -0.44 5.26 10.44
CA LYS A 276 -1.22 4.25 11.17
C LYS A 276 -2.54 3.95 10.47
N ASN A 277 -3.28 4.98 10.06
CA ASN A 277 -4.51 4.79 9.28
C ASN A 277 -4.24 4.14 7.91
N ALA A 278 -3.17 4.53 7.22
CA ALA A 278 -2.77 3.91 5.95
C ALA A 278 -2.44 2.43 6.13
N ALA A 279 -1.70 2.06 7.18
CA ALA A 279 -1.36 0.68 7.51
C ALA A 279 -2.61 -0.19 7.72
N MET A 280 -3.59 0.31 8.47
CA MET A 280 -4.84 -0.39 8.73
C MET A 280 -5.70 -0.60 7.47
N GLN A 281 -5.49 0.17 6.39
CA GLN A 281 -6.20 -0.02 5.13
C GLN A 281 -5.70 -1.21 4.32
N PHE A 282 -4.50 -1.74 4.61
CA PHE A 282 -3.97 -2.92 3.93
C PHE A 282 -4.48 -4.24 4.51
N TYR A 283 -5.15 -4.23 5.65
CA TYR A 283 -5.70 -5.47 6.22
C TYR A 283 -6.74 -6.06 5.27
N LEU A 284 -6.63 -7.35 5.05
CA LEU A 284 -7.59 -8.16 4.30
C LEU A 284 -8.02 -9.33 5.17
N LYS A 285 -9.28 -9.35 5.57
CA LYS A 285 -9.89 -10.49 6.27
C LYS A 285 -10.98 -11.10 5.39
N ASN A 286 -10.83 -12.39 5.10
CA ASN A 286 -11.81 -13.17 4.34
C ASN A 286 -11.98 -14.55 4.98
N GLU A 287 -12.72 -15.45 4.33
CA GLU A 287 -12.98 -16.81 4.78
C GLU A 287 -11.71 -17.69 4.91
N TYR A 288 -10.64 -17.37 4.17
CA TYR A 288 -9.38 -18.13 4.16
C TYR A 288 -8.40 -17.69 5.25
N GLY A 289 -8.50 -16.46 5.74
CA GLY A 289 -7.62 -15.92 6.76
C GLY A 289 -7.56 -14.41 6.85
N THR A 290 -6.48 -13.95 7.47
CA THR A 290 -6.16 -12.51 7.57
C THR A 290 -4.78 -12.26 6.96
N TYR A 291 -4.66 -11.22 6.15
CA TYR A 291 -3.51 -10.92 5.30
C TYR A 291 -3.20 -9.42 5.26
N ILE A 292 -2.07 -9.07 4.66
CA ILE A 292 -1.75 -7.68 4.28
C ILE A 292 -1.75 -7.56 2.74
N MET A 293 -2.62 -6.72 2.20
CA MET A 293 -2.60 -6.33 0.78
C MET A 293 -1.28 -5.61 0.46
N ALA A 294 -0.63 -5.98 -0.64
CA ALA A 294 0.63 -5.34 -1.04
C ALA A 294 0.47 -3.85 -1.36
N GLY A 295 -0.69 -3.46 -1.92
CA GLY A 295 -0.99 -2.06 -2.20
C GLY A 295 -2.22 -1.83 -3.08
N TYR A 296 -2.71 -0.63 -3.07
CA TYR A 296 -3.89 -0.20 -3.82
C TYR A 296 -3.50 0.73 -4.99
N PRO A 297 -4.27 0.73 -6.10
CA PRO A 297 -5.54 0.02 -6.28
C PRO A 297 -5.43 -1.32 -7.03
N TRP A 298 -4.23 -1.81 -7.39
CA TRP A 298 -4.09 -2.96 -8.30
C TRP A 298 -3.22 -4.13 -7.79
N TYR A 299 -2.67 -4.04 -6.58
CA TYR A 299 -1.92 -5.17 -6.01
C TYR A 299 -2.83 -6.02 -5.13
N ASN A 300 -2.62 -7.35 -5.23
CA ASN A 300 -3.20 -8.34 -4.33
C ASN A 300 -2.26 -8.59 -3.13
N VAL A 301 -2.51 -9.64 -2.36
CA VAL A 301 -1.56 -10.13 -1.35
C VAL A 301 -0.37 -10.75 -2.06
N ARG A 302 0.83 -10.25 -1.79
CA ARG A 302 2.09 -10.76 -2.34
C ARG A 302 3.02 -11.13 -1.20
N GLY A 303 3.53 -12.36 -1.20
CA GLY A 303 4.26 -12.93 -0.07
C GLY A 303 5.40 -12.06 0.44
N ARG A 304 6.26 -11.55 -0.44
CA ARG A 304 7.37 -10.67 -0.05
C ARG A 304 6.89 -9.31 0.50
N ASP A 305 5.93 -8.70 -0.17
CA ASP A 305 5.41 -7.39 0.23
C ASP A 305 4.69 -7.47 1.58
N GLU A 306 3.94 -8.54 1.81
CA GLU A 306 3.30 -8.84 3.09
C GLU A 306 4.33 -8.98 4.21
N LEU A 307 5.34 -9.83 4.05
CA LEU A 307 6.36 -10.08 5.08
C LEU A 307 7.19 -8.84 5.40
N ILE A 308 7.54 -8.03 4.40
CA ILE A 308 8.29 -6.76 4.61
C ILE A 308 7.42 -5.69 5.27
N GLY A 309 6.13 -5.64 4.92
CA GLY A 309 5.18 -4.66 5.46
C GLY A 309 4.66 -5.00 6.85
N LEU A 310 4.54 -6.30 7.16
CA LEU A 310 3.88 -6.82 8.36
C LEU A 310 4.36 -6.20 9.67
N PRO A 311 5.66 -6.14 9.99
CA PRO A 311 6.10 -5.58 11.27
C PRO A 311 5.64 -4.14 11.48
N GLY A 312 5.72 -3.32 10.44
CA GLY A 312 5.32 -1.90 10.52
C GLY A 312 3.81 -1.70 10.51
N CYS A 313 3.10 -2.48 9.70
CA CYS A 313 1.64 -2.39 9.62
C CYS A 313 0.92 -2.99 10.84
N THR A 314 1.64 -3.66 11.74
CA THR A 314 1.08 -4.30 12.95
C THR A 314 1.83 -3.90 14.21
N LEU A 315 3.03 -4.44 14.45
CA LEU A 315 3.80 -4.23 15.69
C LEU A 315 4.13 -2.75 15.96
N ALA A 316 4.52 -1.99 14.93
CA ALA A 316 4.86 -0.58 15.10
C ALA A 316 3.65 0.31 15.48
N ILE A 317 2.43 -0.18 15.24
CA ILE A 317 1.17 0.49 15.60
C ILE A 317 0.44 -0.17 16.78
N ASN A 318 1.12 -1.10 17.49
CA ASN A 318 0.64 -1.85 18.64
C ASN A 318 -0.57 -2.76 18.35
N HIS A 319 -0.56 -3.45 17.20
CA HIS A 319 -1.53 -4.45 16.77
C HIS A 319 -0.91 -5.85 16.79
N ASP A 320 -0.49 -6.31 17.97
CA ASP A 320 0.27 -7.56 18.14
C ASP A 320 -0.56 -8.81 17.82
N GLN A 321 -1.86 -8.77 18.07
CA GLN A 321 -2.75 -9.88 17.75
C GLN A 321 -2.85 -10.09 16.25
N GLU A 322 -3.04 -9.03 15.49
CA GLU A 322 -3.10 -9.07 14.03
C GLU A 322 -1.77 -9.57 13.44
N TYR A 323 -0.63 -9.17 14.02
CA TYR A 323 0.67 -9.71 13.61
C TYR A 323 0.69 -11.23 13.68
N HIS A 324 0.28 -11.80 14.81
CA HIS A 324 0.29 -13.26 15.00
C HIS A 324 -0.68 -13.96 14.07
N VAL A 325 -1.90 -13.46 13.93
CA VAL A 325 -2.92 -14.06 13.06
C VAL A 325 -2.45 -14.09 11.60
N ILE A 326 -1.89 -12.99 11.10
CA ILE A 326 -1.40 -12.88 9.74
C ILE A 326 -0.18 -13.79 9.53
N LEU A 327 0.79 -13.73 10.45
CA LEU A 327 2.00 -14.55 10.36
C LEU A 327 1.71 -16.05 10.44
N ASP A 328 0.82 -16.48 11.34
CA ASP A 328 0.42 -17.87 11.47
C ASP A 328 -0.32 -18.37 10.21
N THR A 329 -1.16 -17.51 9.59
CA THR A 329 -1.79 -17.78 8.29
C THR A 329 -0.74 -17.98 7.20
N PHE A 330 0.26 -17.10 7.14
CA PHE A 330 1.36 -17.19 6.18
C PHE A 330 2.20 -18.46 6.37
N ILE A 331 2.58 -18.77 7.61
CA ILE A 331 3.36 -19.99 7.95
C ILE A 331 2.60 -21.24 7.49
N LYS A 332 1.29 -21.31 7.72
CA LYS A 332 0.45 -22.43 7.28
C LYS A 332 0.45 -22.57 5.76
N ALA A 333 0.25 -21.48 5.04
CA ALA A 333 0.25 -21.46 3.58
C ALA A 333 1.61 -21.86 3.00
N LEU A 334 2.72 -21.33 3.54
CA LEU A 334 4.07 -21.68 3.09
C LEU A 334 4.41 -23.14 3.37
N ARG A 335 4.00 -23.70 4.53
CA ARG A 335 4.18 -25.13 4.83
C ARG A 335 3.45 -26.01 3.82
N HIS A 336 2.23 -25.62 3.45
CA HIS A 336 1.46 -26.35 2.44
C HIS A 336 2.15 -26.28 1.07
N ASN A 337 2.55 -25.08 0.62
CA ASN A 337 3.25 -24.90 -0.65
C ASN A 337 4.55 -25.71 -0.73
N ILE A 338 5.41 -25.66 0.29
CA ILE A 338 6.69 -26.40 0.31
C ILE A 338 6.44 -27.92 0.26
N LYS A 339 5.37 -28.42 0.92
CA LYS A 339 5.06 -29.84 0.97
C LYS A 339 4.45 -30.38 -0.33
N THR A 340 3.57 -29.60 -0.97
CA THR A 340 2.73 -30.05 -2.10
C THR A 340 3.17 -29.48 -3.44
N GLY A 341 3.85 -28.35 -3.46
CA GLY A 341 4.14 -27.54 -4.65
C GLY A 341 2.94 -26.73 -5.15
N GLU A 342 1.79 -26.81 -4.47
CA GLU A 342 0.59 -26.06 -4.84
C GLU A 342 0.71 -24.59 -4.47
N LYS A 343 0.23 -23.70 -5.36
CA LYS A 343 0.17 -22.26 -5.11
C LYS A 343 -0.94 -21.94 -4.12
N ASP A 344 -0.71 -20.99 -3.27
CA ASP A 344 -1.77 -20.46 -2.39
C ASP A 344 -2.79 -19.65 -3.22
N ARG A 345 -4.05 -19.73 -2.81
CA ARG A 345 -5.16 -19.05 -3.49
C ARG A 345 -5.11 -17.52 -3.30
N VAL A 346 -4.63 -17.06 -2.15
CA VAL A 346 -4.66 -15.64 -1.76
C VAL A 346 -3.27 -15.01 -1.81
N ILE A 347 -2.23 -15.74 -1.33
CA ILE A 347 -0.87 -15.23 -1.28
C ILE A 347 -0.14 -15.52 -2.60
N HIS A 348 -0.07 -14.53 -3.46
CA HIS A 348 0.70 -14.63 -4.69
C HIS A 348 2.20 -14.65 -4.41
N GLU A 349 2.98 -15.27 -5.30
CA GLU A 349 4.45 -15.33 -5.21
C GLU A 349 4.99 -16.02 -3.93
N ILE A 350 4.19 -16.87 -3.28
CA ILE A 350 4.60 -17.60 -2.07
C ILE A 350 5.71 -18.63 -2.35
N ASP A 351 5.84 -19.07 -3.60
CA ASP A 351 6.79 -20.07 -4.09
C ASP A 351 8.15 -19.48 -4.52
N LEU A 352 8.37 -18.16 -4.34
CA LEU A 352 9.65 -17.54 -4.64
C LEU A 352 10.75 -17.93 -3.63
N PRO A 353 12.02 -18.06 -4.10
CA PRO A 353 13.10 -18.62 -3.28
C PRO A 353 13.48 -17.77 -2.05
N ASP A 354 13.20 -16.47 -2.06
CA ASP A 354 13.51 -15.56 -0.93
C ASP A 354 12.42 -15.51 0.15
N ILE A 355 11.24 -16.07 -0.10
CA ILE A 355 10.11 -16.03 0.85
C ILE A 355 10.46 -16.66 2.21
N PRO A 356 11.09 -17.84 2.30
CA PRO A 356 11.51 -18.41 3.59
C PRO A 356 12.46 -17.50 4.37
N LEU A 357 13.36 -16.78 3.67
CA LEU A 357 14.32 -15.87 4.26
C LEU A 357 13.63 -14.62 4.83
N TRP A 358 12.69 -14.04 4.09
CA TRP A 358 11.88 -12.92 4.54
C TRP A 358 10.94 -13.31 5.69
N LEU A 359 10.42 -14.54 5.71
CA LEU A 359 9.62 -15.03 6.82
C LEU A 359 10.44 -15.11 8.12
N ILE A 360 11.68 -15.64 8.07
CA ILE A 360 12.57 -15.63 9.24
C ILE A 360 12.88 -14.20 9.70
N TRP A 361 13.13 -13.28 8.77
CA TRP A 361 13.32 -11.88 9.08
C TRP A 361 12.07 -11.25 9.74
N ALA A 362 10.88 -11.52 9.21
CA ALA A 362 9.63 -11.01 9.79
C ALA A 362 9.43 -11.52 11.23
N ILE A 363 9.69 -12.82 11.49
CA ILE A 363 9.68 -13.39 12.85
C ILE A 363 10.70 -12.69 13.75
N GLN A 364 11.91 -12.43 13.24
CA GLN A 364 12.95 -11.73 13.98
C GLN A 364 12.52 -10.32 14.41
N GLN A 365 11.72 -9.62 13.60
CA GLN A 365 11.23 -8.28 13.96
C GLN A 365 10.36 -8.31 15.23
N TYR A 366 9.59 -9.39 15.47
CA TYR A 366 8.80 -9.54 16.70
C TYR A 366 9.65 -9.45 17.97
N ARG A 367 10.89 -9.99 17.94
CA ARG A 367 11.83 -9.87 19.07
C ARG A 367 12.15 -8.42 19.47
N ARG A 368 12.02 -7.45 18.56
CA ARG A 368 12.25 -6.01 18.87
C ARG A 368 11.20 -5.43 19.82
N TYR A 369 10.07 -6.13 20.00
CA TYR A 369 8.90 -5.67 20.77
C TYR A 369 8.64 -6.51 22.01
N VAL A 370 9.17 -7.73 22.08
CA VAL A 370 8.98 -8.69 23.18
C VAL A 370 10.30 -9.25 23.66
N ASN A 371 10.29 -9.92 24.82
CA ASN A 371 11.49 -10.63 25.29
C ASN A 371 11.77 -11.87 24.41
N ILE A 372 13.00 -12.39 24.51
CA ILE A 372 13.45 -13.50 23.68
C ILE A 372 12.69 -14.81 23.98
N ASP A 373 12.25 -15.03 25.20
CA ASP A 373 11.58 -16.26 25.62
C ASP A 373 10.20 -16.38 24.98
N ASP A 374 9.46 -15.29 24.85
CA ASP A 374 8.18 -15.28 24.14
C ASP A 374 8.36 -15.58 22.64
N CYS A 375 9.36 -14.96 22.02
CA CYS A 375 9.70 -15.24 20.64
C CYS A 375 10.14 -16.70 20.43
N ARG A 376 10.99 -17.21 21.32
CA ARG A 376 11.46 -18.62 21.33
C ARG A 376 10.30 -19.59 21.44
N LYS A 377 9.44 -19.41 22.45
CA LYS A 377 8.30 -20.28 22.70
C LYS A 377 7.37 -20.39 21.50
N ARG A 378 7.17 -19.29 20.78
CA ARG A 378 6.18 -19.22 19.71
C ARG A 378 6.75 -19.65 18.36
N TYR A 379 7.98 -19.29 18.04
CA TYR A 379 8.49 -19.37 16.67
C TYR A 379 9.79 -20.17 16.50
N ALA A 380 10.46 -20.63 17.55
CA ALA A 380 11.73 -21.35 17.41
C ALA A 380 11.62 -22.57 16.48
N ASP A 381 10.56 -23.37 16.61
CA ASP A 381 10.36 -24.56 15.79
C ASP A 381 10.10 -24.18 14.31
N THR A 382 9.43 -23.06 14.06
CA THR A 382 9.20 -22.59 12.68
C THR A 382 10.51 -22.09 12.04
N VAL A 383 11.33 -21.32 12.77
CA VAL A 383 12.63 -20.85 12.27
C VAL A 383 13.57 -22.05 12.03
N ARG A 384 13.62 -23.01 12.96
CA ARG A 384 14.39 -24.26 12.79
C ARG A 384 13.94 -25.03 11.56
N TRP A 385 12.63 -25.22 11.39
CA TRP A 385 12.09 -25.91 10.23
C TRP A 385 12.50 -25.23 8.92
N LEU A 386 12.43 -23.90 8.83
CA LEU A 386 12.82 -23.16 7.63
C LEU A 386 14.31 -23.29 7.33
N VAL A 387 15.17 -23.10 8.33
CA VAL A 387 16.64 -23.23 8.18
C VAL A 387 17.00 -24.66 7.72
N GLU A 388 16.42 -25.69 8.34
CA GLU A 388 16.66 -27.07 7.94
C GLU A 388 16.11 -27.40 6.53
N THR A 389 14.97 -26.82 6.16
CA THR A 389 14.42 -27.00 4.81
C THR A 389 15.35 -26.40 3.76
N ILE A 390 15.91 -25.21 4.02
CA ILE A 390 16.91 -24.58 3.14
C ILE A 390 18.19 -25.45 3.07
N ARG A 391 18.72 -25.90 4.22
CA ARG A 391 19.94 -26.73 4.27
C ARG A 391 19.79 -28.04 3.48
N LYS A 392 18.61 -28.63 3.45
CA LYS A 392 18.29 -29.86 2.75
C LYS A 392 17.89 -29.68 1.28
N GLY A 393 17.92 -28.44 0.77
CA GLY A 393 17.53 -28.16 -0.60
C GLY A 393 16.02 -28.31 -0.86
N GLY A 394 15.20 -28.14 0.19
CA GLY A 394 13.74 -28.28 0.10
C GLY A 394 13.03 -27.03 -0.45
N ILE A 395 13.74 -25.97 -0.83
CA ILE A 395 13.18 -24.78 -1.43
C ILE A 395 13.49 -24.77 -2.92
N LYS A 396 12.45 -24.66 -3.74
CA LYS A 396 12.58 -24.57 -5.18
C LYS A 396 13.48 -23.39 -5.58
N ASN A 397 14.40 -23.65 -6.50
CA ASN A 397 15.32 -22.62 -7.03
C ASN A 397 16.19 -21.92 -5.95
N LEU A 398 16.51 -22.66 -4.86
CA LEU A 398 17.44 -22.20 -3.83
C LEU A 398 18.34 -23.37 -3.41
N ARG A 399 19.64 -23.26 -3.63
CA ARG A 399 20.62 -24.32 -3.32
C ARG A 399 21.68 -23.79 -2.37
N LEU A 400 21.96 -24.53 -1.32
CA LEU A 400 23.10 -24.26 -0.44
C LEU A 400 24.36 -24.93 -1.03
N ASP A 401 25.36 -24.13 -1.35
CA ASP A 401 26.64 -24.60 -1.87
C ASP A 401 27.64 -24.94 -0.74
N PRO A 402 28.71 -25.71 -1.02
CA PRO A 402 29.68 -26.14 0.01
C PRO A 402 30.40 -24.98 0.73
N ASN A 403 30.47 -23.80 0.10
CA ASN A 403 31.01 -22.59 0.71
C ASN A 403 30.04 -21.89 1.68
N GLY A 404 28.87 -22.48 1.94
CA GLY A 404 27.83 -21.95 2.82
C GLY A 404 26.93 -20.89 2.20
N LEU A 405 27.15 -20.48 0.94
CA LEU A 405 26.32 -19.49 0.28
C LEU A 405 25.13 -20.12 -0.45
N LEU A 406 24.05 -19.34 -0.56
CA LEU A 406 22.85 -19.71 -1.31
C LEU A 406 22.98 -19.26 -2.78
N HIS A 407 22.74 -20.21 -3.67
CA HIS A 407 22.69 -20.01 -5.12
C HIS A 407 21.26 -20.05 -5.63
N SER A 408 20.89 -19.17 -6.55
CA SER A 408 19.54 -19.12 -7.18
C SER A 408 19.63 -18.77 -8.65
N GLU A 409 18.75 -19.36 -9.49
CA GLU A 409 18.70 -19.11 -10.93
C GLU A 409 17.63 -18.07 -11.27
N GLY A 410 18.06 -16.91 -11.72
CA GLY A 410 17.18 -15.76 -12.06
C GLY A 410 17.33 -15.25 -13.50
N ARG A 411 17.93 -16.05 -14.41
CA ARG A 411 18.12 -15.65 -15.82
C ARG A 411 16.83 -15.62 -16.62
N GLU A 412 15.99 -16.63 -16.42
CA GLU A 412 14.75 -16.78 -17.20
C GLU A 412 13.52 -16.20 -16.49
N THR A 413 13.52 -16.19 -15.17
CA THR A 413 12.39 -15.67 -14.36
C THR A 413 12.90 -14.82 -13.21
N PRO A 414 12.23 -13.69 -12.88
CA PRO A 414 12.63 -12.88 -11.74
C PRO A 414 12.50 -13.66 -10.42
N VAL A 415 13.53 -13.62 -9.58
CA VAL A 415 13.55 -14.31 -8.27
C VAL A 415 13.62 -13.35 -7.08
N THR A 416 13.76 -12.05 -7.34
CA THR A 416 13.94 -11.02 -6.31
C THR A 416 12.89 -9.91 -6.44
N TRP A 417 12.95 -8.90 -5.57
CA TRP A 417 12.10 -7.71 -5.67
C TRP A 417 12.37 -6.87 -6.93
N LEU A 418 13.53 -7.04 -7.58
CA LEU A 418 13.86 -6.44 -8.88
C LEU A 418 13.25 -7.28 -10.01
N SER A 419 11.91 -7.33 -10.03
CA SER A 419 11.13 -8.29 -10.82
C SER A 419 10.65 -7.78 -12.18
N ALA A 420 11.12 -6.61 -12.62
CA ALA A 420 10.75 -6.06 -13.92
C ALA A 420 11.09 -7.01 -15.07
N SER A 421 10.14 -7.23 -15.99
CA SER A 421 10.31 -8.18 -17.09
C SER A 421 9.56 -7.73 -18.35
N ILE A 422 10.11 -8.06 -19.51
CA ILE A 422 9.50 -7.82 -20.82
C ILE A 422 9.43 -9.15 -21.58
N GLY A 423 8.22 -9.48 -22.04
CA GLY A 423 8.00 -10.76 -22.71
C GLY A 423 8.33 -11.96 -21.82
N GLY A 424 8.18 -11.83 -20.51
CA GLY A 424 8.49 -12.87 -19.52
C GLY A 424 9.97 -12.96 -19.12
N ARG A 425 10.88 -12.19 -19.75
CA ARG A 425 12.32 -12.20 -19.44
C ARG A 425 12.67 -11.06 -18.50
N PRO A 426 13.45 -11.33 -17.42
CA PRO A 426 13.90 -10.29 -16.51
C PRO A 426 14.73 -9.21 -17.23
N ILE A 427 14.48 -7.93 -16.90
CA ILE A 427 15.33 -6.81 -17.31
C ILE A 427 16.65 -6.85 -16.54
N ILE A 428 16.60 -7.32 -15.29
CA ILE A 428 17.76 -7.47 -14.41
C ILE A 428 17.86 -8.96 -14.05
N PRO A 429 18.59 -9.77 -14.84
CA PRO A 429 18.66 -11.23 -14.67
C PRO A 429 19.63 -11.60 -13.54
N ARG A 430 19.22 -11.41 -12.28
CA ARG A 430 20.03 -11.71 -11.10
C ARG A 430 20.06 -13.22 -10.85
N THR A 431 21.23 -13.80 -10.96
CA THR A 431 21.46 -15.25 -10.86
C THR A 431 22.78 -15.55 -10.12
N GLY A 432 22.98 -16.76 -9.67
CA GLY A 432 24.15 -17.13 -8.88
C GLY A 432 23.98 -16.78 -7.39
N TYR A 433 25.01 -16.23 -6.81
CA TYR A 433 24.99 -15.72 -5.44
C TYR A 433 24.40 -14.30 -5.43
N ILE A 434 23.18 -14.18 -4.90
CA ILE A 434 22.45 -12.91 -4.81
C ILE A 434 22.70 -12.28 -3.44
N LEU A 435 23.04 -10.99 -3.42
CA LEU A 435 23.51 -10.30 -2.23
C LEU A 435 22.54 -10.38 -1.03
N GLU A 436 21.30 -9.93 -1.21
CA GLU A 436 20.33 -9.91 -0.12
C GLU A 436 19.90 -11.31 0.31
N PHE A 437 19.92 -12.31 -0.58
CA PHE A 437 19.63 -13.70 -0.18
C PHE A 437 20.69 -14.20 0.80
N ASN A 438 21.96 -13.96 0.51
CA ASN A 438 23.06 -14.41 1.35
C ASN A 438 23.20 -13.60 2.65
N ALA A 439 22.84 -12.30 2.62
CA ALA A 439 22.75 -11.49 3.82
C ALA A 439 21.62 -11.97 4.75
N LEU A 440 20.43 -12.22 4.19
CA LEU A 440 19.29 -12.76 4.94
C LEU A 440 19.58 -14.18 5.46
N TRP A 441 20.29 -15.01 4.69
CA TRP A 441 20.69 -16.36 5.11
C TRP A 441 21.66 -16.33 6.30
N TYR A 442 22.72 -15.52 6.23
CA TYR A 442 23.61 -15.33 7.37
C TYR A 442 22.85 -14.88 8.62
N ASN A 443 21.97 -13.87 8.44
CA ASN A 443 21.12 -13.37 9.51
C ASN A 443 20.19 -14.46 10.07
N ALA A 444 19.60 -15.31 9.23
CA ALA A 444 18.71 -16.39 9.63
C ALA A 444 19.41 -17.45 10.49
N VAL A 445 20.62 -17.89 10.06
CA VAL A 445 21.42 -18.88 10.80
C VAL A 445 21.85 -18.32 12.16
N ARG A 446 22.32 -17.09 12.22
CA ARG A 446 22.70 -16.40 13.47
C ARG A 446 21.50 -16.19 14.38
N PHE A 447 20.36 -15.83 13.82
CA PHE A 447 19.13 -15.64 14.60
C PHE A 447 18.63 -16.95 15.19
N LEU A 448 18.68 -18.06 14.45
CA LEU A 448 18.29 -19.37 15.00
C LEU A 448 19.24 -19.79 16.14
N ALA A 449 20.55 -19.64 15.96
CA ALA A 449 21.51 -19.94 17.02
C ALA A 449 21.23 -19.12 18.27
N TYR A 450 20.96 -17.83 18.15
CA TYR A 450 20.59 -16.95 19.26
C TYR A 450 19.24 -17.32 19.89
N LEU A 451 18.24 -17.67 19.06
CA LEU A 451 16.89 -18.03 19.51
C LEU A 451 16.90 -19.33 20.34
N LEU A 452 17.73 -20.29 19.98
CA LEU A 452 17.89 -21.54 20.74
C LEU A 452 18.69 -21.32 22.05
N GLY A 453 19.55 -20.33 22.07
CA GLY A 453 20.27 -19.91 23.27
C GLY A 453 21.22 -20.97 23.80
N GLU A 454 21.41 -20.99 25.14
CA GLU A 454 22.29 -21.92 25.85
C GLU A 454 21.57 -23.20 26.32
N SER A 455 20.52 -23.62 25.60
CA SER A 455 19.81 -24.87 25.88
C SER A 455 20.76 -26.05 25.81
N LYS A 456 20.94 -26.81 26.90
CA LYS A 456 21.76 -28.03 26.90
C LYS A 456 21.32 -29.03 25.84
N LYS A 457 20.01 -29.08 25.54
CA LYS A 457 19.42 -29.98 24.54
C LYS A 457 19.88 -29.61 23.10
N ASP A 458 20.10 -28.33 22.85
CA ASP A 458 20.39 -27.81 21.51
C ASP A 458 21.87 -27.40 21.34
N ALA A 459 22.74 -27.64 22.36
CA ALA A 459 24.10 -27.14 22.39
C ALA A 459 24.96 -27.59 21.18
N GLU A 460 24.86 -28.83 20.78
CA GLU A 460 25.57 -29.37 19.61
C GLU A 460 25.07 -28.72 18.32
N TYR A 461 23.76 -28.61 18.15
CA TYR A 461 23.15 -27.99 16.99
C TYR A 461 23.48 -26.47 16.91
N VAL A 462 23.51 -25.76 18.04
CA VAL A 462 23.94 -24.37 18.11
C VAL A 462 25.40 -24.22 17.71
N ALA A 463 26.27 -25.17 18.11
CA ALA A 463 27.66 -25.19 17.67
C ALA A 463 27.81 -25.38 16.15
N GLU A 464 27.02 -26.30 15.54
CA GLU A 464 26.95 -26.45 14.10
C GLU A 464 26.48 -25.17 13.37
N LEU A 465 25.43 -24.51 13.90
CA LEU A 465 24.93 -23.27 13.33
C LEU A 465 25.98 -22.15 13.38
N ASN A 466 26.74 -22.06 14.47
CA ASN A 466 27.80 -21.07 14.59
C ASN A 466 28.94 -21.34 13.60
N ALA A 467 29.38 -22.61 13.44
CA ALA A 467 30.38 -22.99 12.45
C ALA A 467 29.90 -22.71 11.01
N LEU A 468 28.63 -22.99 10.72
CA LEU A 468 28.02 -22.65 9.43
C LEU A 468 28.03 -21.13 9.23
N ALA A 469 27.67 -20.33 10.23
CA ALA A 469 27.63 -18.89 10.15
C ALA A 469 29.05 -18.30 9.90
N GLU A 470 30.11 -18.86 10.51
CA GLU A 470 31.51 -18.46 10.22
C GLU A 470 31.84 -18.75 8.77
N THR A 471 31.53 -19.94 8.25
CA THR A 471 31.74 -20.30 6.85
C THR A 471 31.00 -19.35 5.90
N ILE A 472 29.73 -19.05 6.19
CA ILE A 472 28.93 -18.10 5.40
C ILE A 472 29.57 -16.71 5.45
N GLY A 473 29.97 -16.22 6.63
CA GLY A 473 30.55 -14.92 6.82
C GLY A 473 31.84 -14.69 6.02
N ASP A 474 32.77 -15.66 6.10
CA ASP A 474 34.02 -15.62 5.33
C ASP A 474 33.77 -15.66 3.83
N SER A 475 32.87 -16.53 3.39
CA SER A 475 32.51 -16.65 1.98
C SER A 475 31.79 -15.42 1.47
N PHE A 476 30.92 -14.82 2.28
CA PHE A 476 30.20 -13.60 1.95
C PHE A 476 31.18 -12.44 1.68
N ILE A 477 32.14 -12.21 2.58
CA ILE A 477 33.14 -11.14 2.43
C ILE A 477 33.98 -11.37 1.18
N LYS A 478 34.45 -12.60 0.96
CA LYS A 478 35.27 -12.94 -0.20
C LYS A 478 34.51 -12.79 -1.53
N THR A 479 33.22 -13.07 -1.53
CA THR A 479 32.39 -13.06 -2.74
C THR A 479 31.86 -11.67 -3.07
N PHE A 480 31.38 -10.92 -2.07
CA PHE A 480 30.63 -9.69 -2.34
C PHE A 480 31.40 -8.39 -2.09
N LEU A 481 32.36 -8.37 -1.13
CA LEU A 481 33.09 -7.13 -0.84
C LEU A 481 34.16 -6.87 -1.90
N ASN A 482 33.95 -5.81 -2.69
CA ASN A 482 34.88 -5.45 -3.77
C ASN A 482 36.01 -4.52 -3.30
N GLY A 483 37.02 -4.35 -4.15
CA GLY A 483 38.20 -3.50 -3.89
C GLY A 483 37.86 -2.01 -3.66
N TYR A 484 36.70 -1.54 -4.14
CA TYR A 484 36.23 -0.16 -3.92
C TYR A 484 35.59 0.04 -2.54
N GLY A 485 35.22 -1.05 -1.83
CA GLY A 485 34.65 -1.03 -0.49
C GLY A 485 33.13 -0.95 -0.45
N TYR A 486 32.45 -1.38 -1.51
CA TYR A 486 31.01 -1.65 -1.52
C TYR A 486 30.76 -3.12 -1.93
N LEU A 487 29.49 -3.55 -2.02
CA LEU A 487 29.14 -4.94 -2.27
C LEU A 487 28.65 -5.12 -3.72
N TYR A 488 29.12 -6.16 -4.41
CA TYR A 488 28.52 -6.62 -5.66
C TYR A 488 27.03 -6.95 -5.44
N ASP A 489 26.17 -6.65 -6.42
CA ASP A 489 24.74 -6.93 -6.32
C ASP A 489 24.43 -8.43 -6.47
N TYR A 490 25.14 -9.11 -7.37
CA TYR A 490 25.19 -10.57 -7.47
C TYR A 490 26.51 -11.04 -8.11
N VAL A 491 26.81 -12.33 -7.92
CA VAL A 491 27.99 -12.99 -8.47
C VAL A 491 27.60 -14.33 -9.09
N ASP A 492 27.92 -14.53 -10.36
CA ASP A 492 27.65 -15.77 -11.11
C ASP A 492 28.90 -16.30 -11.77
N GLY A 493 29.55 -17.28 -11.16
CA GLY A 493 30.85 -17.77 -11.59
C GLY A 493 31.94 -16.68 -11.59
N ALA A 494 32.44 -16.33 -12.76
CA ALA A 494 33.43 -15.27 -12.92
C ALA A 494 32.80 -13.87 -13.09
N TYR A 495 31.50 -13.78 -13.28
CA TYR A 495 30.81 -12.51 -13.44
C TYR A 495 30.50 -11.88 -12.08
N THR A 496 30.79 -10.59 -11.95
CA THR A 496 30.48 -9.78 -10.77
C THR A 496 29.70 -8.55 -11.19
N ASP A 497 28.52 -8.33 -10.62
CA ASP A 497 27.73 -7.13 -10.90
C ASP A 497 28.24 -5.94 -10.09
N LEU A 498 28.83 -4.97 -10.77
CA LEU A 498 29.38 -3.73 -10.19
C LEU A 498 28.36 -2.63 -9.97
N GLU A 499 27.09 -2.83 -10.37
CA GLU A 499 26.06 -1.82 -10.22
C GLU A 499 25.81 -1.49 -8.75
N VAL A 500 25.82 -0.20 -8.44
CA VAL A 500 25.54 0.28 -7.09
C VAL A 500 24.01 0.28 -6.89
N ARG A 501 23.53 -0.73 -6.15
CA ARG A 501 22.12 -0.97 -5.85
C ARG A 501 21.85 -0.98 -4.35
N PRO A 502 20.61 -0.71 -3.93
CA PRO A 502 20.28 -0.55 -2.49
C PRO A 502 20.26 -1.86 -1.69
N ASN A 503 20.44 -3.03 -2.31
CA ASN A 503 20.50 -4.32 -1.63
C ASN A 503 21.61 -4.38 -0.58
N MET A 504 22.67 -3.61 -0.77
CA MET A 504 23.75 -3.48 0.21
C MET A 504 23.29 -2.79 1.51
N ALA A 505 22.26 -1.93 1.47
CA ALA A 505 21.66 -1.36 2.68
C ALA A 505 20.93 -2.43 3.51
N ILE A 506 20.30 -3.43 2.84
CA ILE A 506 19.72 -4.58 3.51
C ILE A 506 20.83 -5.35 4.23
N ALA A 507 21.93 -5.69 3.55
CA ALA A 507 23.04 -6.46 4.11
C ALA A 507 23.68 -5.79 5.34
N VAL A 508 23.75 -4.47 5.38
CA VAL A 508 24.26 -3.71 6.55
C VAL A 508 23.19 -3.55 7.63
N GLY A 509 21.94 -3.34 7.26
CA GLY A 509 20.82 -3.04 8.16
C GLY A 509 20.30 -4.23 8.96
N LEU A 510 20.46 -5.47 8.48
CA LEU A 510 20.03 -6.68 9.19
C LEU A 510 20.67 -6.80 10.58
N GLU A 511 19.96 -7.40 11.53
CA GLU A 511 20.40 -7.59 12.92
C GLU A 511 21.79 -8.22 12.97
N TYR A 512 21.98 -9.31 12.25
CA TYR A 512 23.27 -9.97 12.08
C TYR A 512 23.78 -9.72 10.65
N SER A 513 24.94 -9.10 10.53
CA SER A 513 25.64 -8.85 9.26
C SER A 513 27.07 -9.39 9.37
N PRO A 514 27.59 -10.05 8.31
CA PRO A 514 28.98 -10.56 8.34
C PRO A 514 30.02 -9.46 8.27
N LEU A 515 29.64 -8.23 7.92
CA LEU A 515 30.55 -7.08 7.80
C LEU A 515 30.97 -6.54 9.16
N ASP A 516 32.23 -6.20 9.33
CA ASP A 516 32.71 -5.45 10.49
C ASP A 516 32.24 -3.98 10.46
N ARG A 517 32.50 -3.24 11.55
CA ARG A 517 32.05 -1.83 11.67
C ARG A 517 32.65 -0.93 10.58
N ARG A 518 33.90 -1.14 10.19
CA ARG A 518 34.60 -0.34 9.18
C ARG A 518 34.03 -0.62 7.78
N GLN A 519 33.81 -1.89 7.49
CA GLN A 519 33.20 -2.33 6.22
C GLN A 519 31.75 -1.80 6.12
N ARG A 520 30.95 -1.94 7.17
CA ARG A 520 29.57 -1.38 7.21
C ARG A 520 29.55 0.12 6.93
N LYS A 521 30.47 0.87 7.55
CA LYS A 521 30.55 2.31 7.32
C LYS A 521 30.88 2.63 5.85
N ARG A 522 31.85 1.95 5.25
CA ARG A 522 32.21 2.18 3.84
C ARG A 522 31.04 1.88 2.89
N VAL A 523 30.36 0.75 3.09
CA VAL A 523 29.19 0.38 2.29
C VAL A 523 28.07 1.41 2.46
N LEU A 524 27.80 1.84 3.70
CA LEU A 524 26.78 2.85 4.00
C LEU A 524 27.12 4.21 3.36
N ASP A 525 28.40 4.62 3.35
CA ASP A 525 28.85 5.84 2.71
C ASP A 525 28.55 5.82 1.18
N PHE A 526 28.68 4.65 0.52
CA PHE A 526 28.27 4.48 -0.88
C PHE A 526 26.77 4.62 -1.06
N CYS A 527 25.96 3.96 -0.21
CA CYS A 527 24.51 4.09 -0.23
C CYS A 527 24.08 5.55 -0.06
N THR A 528 24.67 6.25 0.89
CA THR A 528 24.35 7.66 1.18
C THR A 528 24.66 8.55 -0.01
N ARG A 529 25.86 8.42 -0.57
CA ARG A 529 26.33 9.28 -1.64
C ARG A 529 25.60 9.08 -2.98
N GLU A 530 25.27 7.81 -3.32
CA GLU A 530 24.78 7.50 -4.66
C GLU A 530 23.28 7.17 -4.71
N LEU A 531 22.72 6.65 -3.62
CA LEU A 531 21.35 6.14 -3.62
C LEU A 531 20.36 6.97 -2.80
N LEU A 532 20.83 7.63 -1.74
CA LEU A 532 19.92 8.33 -0.85
C LEU A 532 19.24 9.52 -1.53
N THR A 533 17.92 9.60 -1.36
CA THR A 533 17.07 10.73 -1.74
C THR A 533 16.17 11.12 -0.57
N PRO A 534 15.52 12.28 -0.60
CA PRO A 534 14.52 12.62 0.42
C PRO A 534 13.32 11.64 0.51
N LYS A 535 13.16 10.76 -0.49
CA LYS A 535 12.03 9.82 -0.62
C LYS A 535 12.45 8.35 -0.59
N GLY A 536 13.62 8.04 -0.03
CA GLY A 536 14.15 6.68 0.08
C GLY A 536 15.40 6.44 -0.75
N LEU A 537 15.74 5.18 -0.99
CA LEU A 537 16.91 4.82 -1.77
C LEU A 537 16.56 4.59 -3.25
N ARG A 538 17.33 5.18 -4.15
CA ARG A 538 17.28 4.85 -5.58
C ARG A 538 17.51 3.36 -5.78
N SER A 539 16.80 2.78 -6.73
CA SER A 539 16.99 1.37 -7.13
C SER A 539 18.25 1.11 -7.93
N LEU A 540 18.89 2.17 -8.43
CA LEU A 540 20.15 2.14 -9.17
C LEU A 540 20.87 3.50 -9.04
N SER A 541 22.20 3.47 -9.00
CA SER A 541 23.03 4.67 -8.98
C SER A 541 22.87 5.52 -10.25
N PRO A 542 22.82 6.86 -10.13
CA PRO A 542 22.85 7.78 -11.29
C PRO A 542 24.07 7.65 -12.19
N LYS A 543 25.13 6.98 -11.73
CA LYS A 543 26.37 6.75 -12.51
C LYS A 543 26.25 5.57 -13.48
N SER A 544 25.23 4.72 -13.32
CA SER A 544 24.95 3.61 -14.23
C SER A 544 24.45 4.11 -15.58
N GLN A 545 24.89 3.46 -16.66
CA GLN A 545 24.35 3.70 -18.01
C GLN A 545 22.88 3.29 -18.14
N ALA A 546 22.43 2.35 -17.32
CA ALA A 546 21.05 1.87 -17.27
C ALA A 546 20.13 2.79 -16.45
N TYR A 547 20.64 3.87 -15.85
CA TYR A 547 19.88 4.75 -14.97
C TYR A 547 18.72 5.45 -15.69
N ARG A 548 17.49 5.24 -15.18
CA ARG A 548 16.23 5.82 -15.66
C ARG A 548 15.47 6.39 -14.48
N PRO A 549 15.67 7.67 -14.14
CA PRO A 549 15.16 8.24 -12.88
C PRO A 549 13.64 8.43 -12.82
N VAL A 550 12.95 8.49 -13.97
CA VAL A 550 11.56 8.90 -14.05
C VAL A 550 10.67 7.74 -14.51
N TYR A 551 9.63 7.43 -13.72
CA TYR A 551 8.68 6.35 -13.99
C TYR A 551 7.46 6.89 -14.75
N VAL A 552 7.61 7.13 -16.05
CA VAL A 552 6.59 7.68 -16.95
C VAL A 552 6.57 6.94 -18.30
N GLY A 553 5.66 7.33 -19.16
CA GLY A 553 5.54 6.81 -20.51
C GLY A 553 4.63 5.59 -20.62
N ASN A 554 4.74 4.86 -21.73
CA ASN A 554 3.97 3.65 -22.02
C ASN A 554 4.38 2.47 -21.10
N PRO A 555 3.64 1.34 -21.09
CA PRO A 555 3.95 0.20 -20.24
C PRO A 555 5.40 -0.29 -20.34
N THR A 556 5.95 -0.40 -21.55
CA THR A 556 7.32 -0.88 -21.77
C THR A 556 8.38 0.09 -21.19
N GLU A 557 8.21 1.40 -21.42
CA GLU A 557 9.11 2.42 -20.86
C GLU A 557 9.10 2.40 -19.34
N ARG A 558 7.94 2.26 -18.73
CA ARG A 558 7.82 2.14 -17.27
C ARG A 558 8.44 0.86 -16.74
N GLU A 559 8.29 -0.26 -17.44
CA GLU A 559 8.90 -1.53 -17.03
C GLU A 559 10.43 -1.45 -17.04
N TYR A 560 11.03 -0.78 -18.02
CA TYR A 560 12.47 -0.50 -18.02
C TYR A 560 12.91 0.44 -16.90
N ALA A 561 12.05 1.37 -16.46
CA ALA A 561 12.40 2.36 -15.45
C ALA A 561 12.20 1.85 -14.02
N VAL A 562 11.23 0.98 -13.76
CA VAL A 562 10.69 0.67 -12.43
C VAL A 562 11.75 0.26 -11.40
N HIS A 563 12.85 -0.39 -11.81
CA HIS A 563 13.97 -0.82 -10.96
C HIS A 563 15.34 -0.25 -11.38
N GLN A 564 15.33 0.79 -12.22
CA GLN A 564 16.55 1.36 -12.79
C GLN A 564 16.76 2.85 -12.43
N GLY A 565 16.29 3.27 -11.25
CA GLY A 565 16.52 4.63 -10.79
C GLY A 565 15.52 5.17 -9.77
N PRO A 566 14.20 4.92 -9.91
CA PRO A 566 13.22 5.41 -8.95
C PRO A 566 13.54 5.01 -7.52
N ALA A 567 13.25 5.92 -6.58
CA ALA A 567 13.49 5.72 -5.17
C ALA A 567 12.40 4.86 -4.53
N ARG A 568 12.82 4.01 -3.59
CA ARG A 568 11.97 3.06 -2.86
C ARG A 568 11.96 3.39 -1.37
N PRO A 569 10.83 3.89 -0.83
CA PRO A 569 10.72 4.24 0.59
C PRO A 569 10.98 3.08 1.55
N TRP A 570 10.56 1.86 1.22
CA TRP A 570 10.72 0.71 2.11
C TRP A 570 12.19 0.39 2.43
N LEU A 571 13.10 0.69 1.51
CA LEU A 571 14.54 0.50 1.71
C LEU A 571 15.14 1.50 2.72
N PHE A 572 14.42 2.61 2.97
CA PHE A 572 14.85 3.57 3.99
C PHE A 572 14.80 2.97 5.40
N GLY A 573 13.92 2.01 5.67
CA GLY A 573 13.92 1.27 6.94
C GLY A 573 15.24 0.55 7.18
N PHE A 574 15.72 -0.20 6.20
CA PHE A 574 17.02 -0.89 6.28
C PHE A 574 18.20 0.08 6.31
N TYR A 575 18.13 1.17 5.55
CA TYR A 575 19.13 2.22 5.58
C TYR A 575 19.21 2.89 6.98
N SER A 576 18.08 3.18 7.59
CA SER A 576 17.99 3.73 8.93
C SER A 576 18.60 2.80 9.98
N ASP A 577 18.25 1.50 9.93
CA ASP A 577 18.87 0.49 10.81
C ASP A 577 20.39 0.39 10.58
N ALA A 578 20.85 0.43 9.32
CA ALA A 578 22.26 0.47 9.00
C ALA A 578 22.96 1.72 9.57
N TYR A 579 22.31 2.88 9.46
CA TYR A 579 22.82 4.15 9.95
C TYR A 579 23.00 4.15 11.45
N PHE A 580 22.00 3.66 12.20
CA PHE A 580 22.09 3.53 13.66
C PHE A 580 23.16 2.52 14.10
N LYS A 581 23.39 1.44 13.35
CA LYS A 581 24.47 0.48 13.65
C LYS A 581 25.87 1.06 13.50
N VAL A 582 26.04 2.00 12.57
CA VAL A 582 27.33 2.66 12.34
C VAL A 582 27.55 3.84 13.31
N PHE A 583 26.54 4.69 13.48
CA PHE A 583 26.65 5.97 14.18
C PHE A 583 26.02 5.99 15.57
N GLY A 584 25.20 4.98 15.93
CA GLY A 584 24.51 4.97 17.23
C GLY A 584 23.60 6.19 17.40
N LEU A 585 23.53 6.73 18.61
CA LEU A 585 22.70 7.90 18.95
C LEU A 585 23.10 9.17 18.17
N SER A 586 24.38 9.30 17.76
CA SER A 586 24.80 10.46 16.96
C SER A 586 24.14 10.51 15.59
N GLY A 587 23.53 9.41 15.13
CA GLY A 587 22.75 9.34 13.89
C GLY A 587 21.32 9.84 13.99
N LEU A 588 20.79 10.05 15.20
CA LEU A 588 19.37 10.31 15.44
C LEU A 588 18.86 11.53 14.67
N SER A 589 19.48 12.68 14.84
CA SER A 589 19.08 13.94 14.18
C SER A 589 19.08 13.87 12.65
N PHE A 590 19.96 13.03 12.07
CA PHE A 590 19.95 12.84 10.62
C PHE A 590 18.74 12.05 10.15
N ILE A 591 18.42 10.93 10.80
CA ILE A 591 17.26 10.10 10.45
C ILE A 591 15.94 10.85 10.69
N GLU A 592 15.83 11.61 11.78
CA GLU A 592 14.67 12.47 12.04
C GLU A 592 14.43 13.48 10.91
N ARG A 593 15.49 14.18 10.45
CA ARG A 593 15.37 15.11 9.33
C ARG A 593 14.95 14.43 8.03
N MET A 594 15.39 13.20 7.80
CA MET A 594 14.94 12.42 6.64
C MET A 594 13.46 12.06 6.71
N LEU A 595 12.94 11.80 7.91
CA LEU A 595 11.51 11.52 8.12
C LEU A 595 10.63 12.73 7.82
N ILE A 596 11.10 13.96 8.06
CA ILE A 596 10.38 15.20 7.68
C ILE A 596 10.09 15.23 6.18
N GLY A 597 11.00 14.73 5.34
CA GLY A 597 10.76 14.63 3.90
C GLY A 597 9.57 13.75 3.50
N TYR A 598 9.12 12.83 4.37
CA TYR A 598 7.91 12.04 4.17
C TYR A 598 6.64 12.70 4.75
N GLU A 599 6.78 13.61 5.68
CA GLU A 599 5.65 14.36 6.25
C GLU A 599 4.90 15.16 5.19
N ASP A 600 5.64 15.80 4.26
CA ASP A 600 5.07 16.58 3.17
C ASP A 600 4.20 15.72 2.24
N GLU A 601 4.52 14.41 2.12
CA GLU A 601 3.75 13.46 1.30
C GLU A 601 2.33 13.23 1.83
N MET A 602 2.06 13.53 3.09
CA MET A 602 0.71 13.34 3.65
C MET A 602 -0.35 14.20 2.96
N SER A 603 0.07 15.28 2.32
CA SER A 603 -0.81 16.18 1.55
C SER A 603 -0.69 15.99 0.03
N GLU A 604 0.16 15.06 -0.44
CA GLU A 604 0.42 14.82 -1.86
C GLU A 604 -0.01 13.40 -2.28
N GLY A 605 -0.08 13.17 -3.59
CA GLY A 605 -0.43 11.85 -4.14
C GLY A 605 -1.68 11.25 -3.50
N CYS A 606 -1.57 10.11 -2.84
CA CYS A 606 -2.62 9.56 -1.99
C CYS A 606 -2.51 10.17 -0.59
N ILE A 607 -3.38 11.13 -0.31
CA ILE A 607 -3.35 11.89 0.95
C ILE A 607 -3.39 10.98 2.19
N GLY A 608 -2.46 11.22 3.11
CA GLY A 608 -2.29 10.44 4.33
C GLY A 608 -1.59 9.09 4.11
N SER A 609 -0.91 8.88 2.97
CA SER A 609 -0.18 7.65 2.65
C SER A 609 1.10 7.92 1.84
N LEU A 610 1.76 6.85 1.40
CA LEU A 610 3.00 6.89 0.62
C LEU A 610 2.83 6.14 -0.71
N SER A 611 3.24 6.78 -1.80
CA SER A 611 3.26 6.17 -3.13
C SER A 611 4.20 4.96 -3.21
N GLU A 612 3.99 4.09 -4.19
CA GLU A 612 4.81 2.89 -4.41
C GLU A 612 6.28 3.20 -4.62
N LEU A 613 6.57 4.22 -5.40
CA LEU A 613 7.92 4.68 -5.72
C LEU A 613 7.92 6.18 -6.00
N TYR A 614 9.09 6.77 -5.97
CA TYR A 614 9.29 8.18 -6.30
C TYR A 614 10.33 8.30 -7.40
N ASP A 615 10.18 9.30 -8.27
CA ASP A 615 11.19 9.58 -9.29
C ASP A 615 12.58 9.72 -8.62
N GLY A 616 13.62 9.21 -9.25
CA GLY A 616 14.98 9.20 -8.69
C GLY A 616 15.67 10.57 -8.68
N ASN A 617 15.13 11.54 -9.42
CA ASN A 617 15.61 12.92 -9.51
C ASN A 617 14.54 13.92 -9.07
N PRO A 618 14.92 15.14 -8.67
CA PRO A 618 13.95 16.19 -8.36
C PRO A 618 12.94 16.40 -9.49
N PRO A 619 11.66 16.67 -9.17
CA PRO A 619 11.10 16.97 -7.85
C PRO A 619 10.70 15.73 -7.02
N TYR A 620 11.16 14.53 -7.35
CA TYR A 620 10.87 13.27 -6.63
C TYR A 620 9.38 12.94 -6.58
N THR A 621 8.70 13.03 -7.69
CA THR A 621 7.25 12.82 -7.80
C THR A 621 6.86 11.38 -7.45
N GLY A 622 5.83 11.21 -6.62
CA GLY A 622 5.24 9.91 -6.30
C GLY A 622 4.57 9.26 -7.51
N ARG A 623 4.84 7.96 -7.72
CA ARG A 623 4.38 7.18 -8.87
C ARG A 623 3.91 5.78 -8.45
N GLY A 624 3.38 5.04 -9.42
CA GLY A 624 2.94 3.66 -9.24
C GLY A 624 1.62 3.54 -8.50
N ALA A 625 1.49 2.52 -7.66
CA ALA A 625 0.34 2.34 -6.78
C ALA A 625 0.24 3.50 -5.79
N VAL A 626 -0.99 3.89 -5.48
CA VAL A 626 -1.24 5.10 -4.66
C VAL A 626 -0.82 4.92 -3.21
N SER A 627 -0.78 3.66 -2.74
CA SER A 627 -0.41 3.31 -1.37
C SER A 627 0.09 1.87 -1.32
N THR A 628 1.23 1.61 -0.66
CA THR A 628 1.79 0.25 -0.53
C THR A 628 2.20 -0.09 0.90
N ALA A 629 1.91 -1.32 1.32
CA ALA A 629 2.10 -1.80 2.69
C ALA A 629 3.56 -1.77 3.12
N LYS A 630 4.49 -2.21 2.25
CA LYS A 630 5.92 -2.24 2.58
C LYS A 630 6.51 -0.84 2.80
N ASN A 631 6.08 0.17 2.04
CA ASN A 631 6.55 1.54 2.22
C ASN A 631 6.04 2.13 3.54
N VAL A 632 4.71 2.08 3.73
CA VAL A 632 4.08 2.56 4.96
C VAL A 632 4.64 1.82 6.19
N GLY A 633 4.74 0.49 6.09
CA GLY A 633 5.25 -0.36 7.17
C GLY A 633 6.69 -0.03 7.56
N GLN A 634 7.60 0.09 6.59
CA GLN A 634 9.01 0.36 6.89
C GLN A 634 9.25 1.78 7.43
N ILE A 635 8.48 2.77 7.00
CA ILE A 635 8.55 4.11 7.60
C ILE A 635 7.99 4.10 9.03
N LEU A 636 6.92 3.35 9.32
CA LEU A 636 6.43 3.16 10.69
C LEU A 636 7.45 2.46 11.59
N CYS A 637 8.16 1.44 11.09
CA CYS A 637 9.28 0.82 11.81
C CYS A 637 10.37 1.84 12.12
N THR A 638 10.73 2.69 11.15
CA THR A 638 11.73 3.75 11.35
C THR A 638 11.30 4.75 12.42
N ILE A 639 10.05 5.22 12.38
CA ILE A 639 9.49 6.12 13.42
C ILE A 639 9.59 5.46 14.80
N LYS A 640 9.25 4.17 14.90
CA LYS A 640 9.35 3.43 16.17
C LYS A 640 10.80 3.35 16.67
N THR A 641 11.75 3.05 15.77
CA THR A 641 13.19 3.01 16.11
C THR A 641 13.68 4.38 16.57
N VAL A 642 13.33 5.46 15.86
CA VAL A 642 13.65 6.84 16.25
C VAL A 642 13.11 7.14 17.65
N ASN A 643 11.85 6.85 17.94
CA ASN A 643 11.26 7.06 19.27
C ASN A 643 11.97 6.27 20.37
N GLN A 644 12.49 5.07 20.08
CA GLN A 644 13.29 4.29 21.03
C GLN A 644 14.66 4.93 21.27
N MET A 645 15.33 5.40 20.21
CA MET A 645 16.62 6.08 20.29
C MET A 645 16.52 7.42 21.05
N THR A 646 15.45 8.20 20.83
CA THR A 646 15.18 9.43 21.58
C THR A 646 15.06 9.15 23.07
N LYS A 647 14.29 8.14 23.47
CA LYS A 647 14.18 7.75 24.89
C LYS A 647 15.51 7.34 25.50
N LEU A 648 16.38 6.68 24.75
CA LEU A 648 17.72 6.32 25.21
C LEU A 648 18.60 7.56 25.39
N LEU A 649 18.51 8.55 24.49
CA LEU A 649 19.23 9.82 24.59
C LEU A 649 18.78 10.60 25.84
N ASP A 650 17.46 10.77 26.04
CA ASP A 650 16.89 11.44 27.21
C ASP A 650 17.34 10.79 28.52
N ALA A 651 17.38 9.45 28.56
CA ALA A 651 17.86 8.72 29.73
C ALA A 651 19.35 8.96 30.02
N GLN A 652 20.20 9.06 28.99
CA GLN A 652 21.63 9.37 29.14
C GLN A 652 21.85 10.82 29.63
N GLU A 653 21.12 11.77 29.08
CA GLU A 653 21.21 13.19 29.50
C GLU A 653 20.74 13.36 30.93
N SER A 654 19.67 12.68 31.34
CA SER A 654 19.18 12.71 32.72
C SER A 654 20.19 12.10 33.70
N ALA A 655 20.87 11.02 33.32
CA ALA A 655 21.93 10.40 34.15
C ALA A 655 23.15 11.32 34.30
N ASN A 656 23.54 12.02 33.22
CA ASN A 656 24.68 12.96 33.24
C ASN A 656 24.37 14.26 33.99
N SER A 657 23.11 14.68 34.07
CA SER A 657 22.69 15.89 34.81
C SER A 657 22.57 15.65 36.32
N THR A 658 22.63 14.39 36.78
CA THR A 658 22.53 14.00 38.17
C THR A 658 23.92 13.79 38.83
N ILE A 659 25.00 13.89 38.05
CA ILE A 659 26.40 13.89 38.49
C ILE A 659 26.91 15.33 38.54
#